data_34e4799bafcdf53a8dd005a72f04544a
#
_entry.id   34e4799bafcdf53a8dd005a72f04544a
#
_cell.length_a   1.000
_cell.length_b   1.000
_cell.length_c   1.000
_cell.angle_alpha   90.00
_cell.angle_beta   90.00
_cell.angle_gamma   90.00
#
_symmetry.space_group_name_H-M   'P 1'
#
loop_
_entity.id
_entity.type
_entity.pdbx_description
1 polymer ?
#
loop_
_entity_poly.entity_id
_entity_poly.type
_entity_poly.pdbx_seq_one_letter_code
_entity_poly.pdbx_strand_id
1 'polypeptide(L)'
;MRKVLAVLIALASVACWAIAPTDSFDAFAQEGAPRLNRIRPARITSGAPTFTVLLEGKRFVQGARVRLDGVDLDPSRVAKDGKAILAEIDPSVVAAPGTHTIQAVNPDGMTSATETLTVVDPDPELDLQLDASNAAEEDQQFPLQFPISGEGFNKRSKVLIWGKASSETTFISDTELNAVIGSGFTEHPARIPVMVSNKGGRLSNVQIFFIVPRPASIDNVDPDTFEVGEEDLEIKVSGGNFRPDAELVINGLPVEITRRREGRLEADLPADLVAQPGLISVRVQQDGIQSQDFIITVTPTEDPFIYTSAPALIRQGDQRETIEIVGANFDNKDKVLLDGEEVEPRNSTRRRLTIVVKKELLATTGTHTLQVRDQDGNLSNIVSFSVVPDVTVATLAGRQVGFNFDDLCVSREAARFRRPRRMAMGPDGLIYLTDQQNHAIRTLNPATGEVCTIAGTTGSSGYNDSGNPRDFPITFSFPNGVAVASNGDVFVTENGNHVIRLIQGRGAAMTVSTFAGRFREETDRDRQNRFKSTRNGKGGYFDDEVNNSAFNLPDDIIIAPDGTMYLADANNHAIRRIRRDGSRFMVETVAGNGVPGFADGFTPNARFNTPTALALSLDGRFLFVADTNNNRVRRIELATGRVTTVAGSGLGGTTDGPAIEATFFQPIGLAIDLDGILYISEVTGNRIRRLDTSGNVTTLAGGDGLRFKDGAGLEARFNSPRGLIIDRQRGMLFVADTEHFAIRTIQLP
;
A
#
# COMPACT_ATOMS: atom_id res chain seq x y z
N MET A 1 4.01 39.17 -53.43
CA MET A 1 4.08 38.18 -52.32
C MET A 1 5.45 37.56 -52.05
N ARG A 2 6.54 38.12 -52.54
CA ARG A 2 7.93 37.66 -52.25
C ARG A 2 8.79 38.65 -51.48
N LYS A 3 8.22 39.74 -50.95
CA LYS A 3 8.93 40.75 -50.13
C LYS A 3 8.39 40.91 -48.71
N VAL A 4 7.40 40.11 -48.27
CA VAL A 4 6.88 40.13 -46.90
C VAL A 4 7.40 38.96 -46.06
N LEU A 5 8.02 37.97 -46.70
CA LEU A 5 8.58 36.76 -46.01
C LEU A 5 10.07 36.99 -45.55
N ALA A 6 10.71 38.06 -46.00
CA ALA A 6 12.09 38.36 -45.64
C ALA A 6 12.25 39.29 -44.42
N VAL A 7 11.18 39.87 -43.90
CA VAL A 7 11.19 40.79 -42.75
C VAL A 7 10.79 40.05 -41.43
N LEU A 8 10.17 38.86 -41.57
CA LEU A 8 9.80 38.04 -40.39
C LEU A 8 10.90 37.05 -39.94
N ILE A 9 11.94 36.87 -40.74
CA ILE A 9 13.14 36.05 -40.37
C ILE A 9 14.27 36.90 -39.79
N ALA A 10 14.24 38.24 -39.93
CA ALA A 10 15.24 39.13 -39.39
C ALA A 10 14.88 39.74 -38.00
N LEU A 11 13.71 39.47 -37.45
CA LEU A 11 13.27 39.91 -36.14
C LEU A 11 13.25 38.82 -35.07
N ALA A 12 13.64 37.58 -35.44
CA ALA A 12 13.79 36.47 -34.49
C ALA A 12 15.23 36.19 -34.07
N SER A 13 16.20 37.04 -34.46
CA SER A 13 17.64 36.87 -34.15
C SER A 13 18.28 38.00 -33.31
N VAL A 14 17.50 38.85 -32.64
CA VAL A 14 18.05 39.97 -31.82
C VAL A 14 17.46 40.05 -30.39
N ALA A 15 16.73 39.01 -29.92
CA ALA A 15 16.22 39.03 -28.55
C ALA A 15 16.64 37.75 -27.78
N CYS A 16 17.95 37.47 -27.80
CA CYS A 16 18.52 36.42 -26.93
C CYS A 16 19.95 36.79 -26.52
N TRP A 17 20.11 38.03 -26.00
CA TRP A 17 21.31 38.40 -25.26
C TRP A 17 20.91 39.30 -24.10
N ALA A 18 21.12 38.76 -22.91
CA ALA A 18 21.10 39.36 -21.59
C ALA A 18 19.95 38.82 -20.72
N ILE A 19 20.25 37.73 -20.02
CA ILE A 19 20.34 37.65 -18.57
C ILE A 19 20.94 36.27 -18.33
N ALA A 20 22.22 36.23 -18.01
CA ALA A 20 22.85 35.06 -17.41
C ALA A 20 22.63 35.17 -15.89
N PRO A 21 22.08 34.17 -15.23
CA PRO A 21 22.34 33.99 -13.82
C PRO A 21 23.73 33.36 -13.70
N THR A 22 24.65 34.13 -13.21
CA THR A 22 25.90 33.65 -12.64
C THR A 22 25.56 32.99 -11.32
N ASP A 23 25.53 31.67 -11.32
CA ASP A 23 26.14 30.91 -10.24
C ASP A 23 26.34 29.45 -10.70
N SER A 24 27.56 29.12 -10.74
CA SER A 24 28.23 27.94 -11.16
C SER A 24 27.71 26.66 -10.49
N PHE A 25 26.88 25.90 -11.20
CA PHE A 25 27.12 24.47 -11.23
C PHE A 25 28.11 24.23 -12.37
N ASP A 26 29.33 23.83 -12.04
CA ASP A 26 30.26 23.22 -12.98
C ASP A 26 29.62 21.93 -13.52
N ALA A 27 28.73 22.09 -14.49
CA ALA A 27 28.42 21.04 -15.42
C ALA A 27 29.75 20.76 -16.12
N PHE A 28 30.43 19.68 -15.74
CA PHE A 28 31.52 19.12 -16.51
C PHE A 28 30.98 18.79 -17.90
N ALA A 29 30.94 19.78 -18.78
CA ALA A 29 30.83 19.56 -20.21
C ALA A 29 32.10 18.82 -20.63
N GLN A 30 32.07 17.50 -20.56
CA GLN A 30 33.12 16.65 -21.13
C GLN A 30 32.93 16.70 -22.65
N GLU A 31 33.69 17.56 -23.32
CA GLU A 31 33.70 17.61 -24.79
C GLU A 31 34.06 16.22 -25.37
N GLY A 32 33.23 15.72 -26.30
CA GLY A 32 33.41 14.52 -27.07
C GLY A 32 32.36 13.43 -26.83
N ALA A 33 32.27 12.50 -27.76
CA ALA A 33 31.32 11.41 -27.76
C ALA A 33 31.37 10.57 -26.44
N PRO A 34 30.25 10.04 -25.96
CA PRO A 34 30.23 9.13 -24.82
C PRO A 34 31.05 7.88 -25.14
N ARG A 35 31.74 7.37 -24.15
CA ARG A 35 32.56 6.16 -24.30
C ARG A 35 31.99 5.06 -23.44
N LEU A 36 31.36 4.06 -24.05
CA LEU A 36 30.90 2.85 -23.41
C LEU A 36 32.05 1.87 -23.28
N ASN A 37 32.31 1.38 -22.08
CA ASN A 37 33.35 0.39 -21.80
C ASN A 37 32.78 -1.02 -21.68
N ARG A 38 31.58 -1.14 -21.12
CA ARG A 38 30.85 -2.41 -20.95
C ARG A 38 29.40 -2.16 -20.51
N ILE A 39 28.58 -3.21 -20.69
CA ILE A 39 27.23 -3.30 -20.18
C ILE A 39 27.13 -4.42 -19.12
N ARG A 40 26.15 -4.30 -18.22
CA ARG A 40 25.83 -5.35 -17.25
C ARG A 40 24.31 -5.50 -17.07
N PRO A 41 23.77 -6.73 -17.16
CA PRO A 41 24.48 -7.93 -17.61
C PRO A 41 24.79 -7.86 -19.11
N ALA A 42 25.88 -8.45 -19.57
CA ALA A 42 26.14 -8.65 -20.99
C ALA A 42 25.47 -9.95 -21.51
N ARG A 43 25.03 -10.81 -20.60
CA ARG A 43 24.34 -12.07 -20.91
C ARG A 43 23.23 -12.30 -19.88
N ILE A 44 22.05 -12.70 -20.36
CA ILE A 44 20.85 -12.94 -19.54
C ILE A 44 20.08 -14.14 -20.11
N THR A 45 19.16 -14.73 -19.35
CA THR A 45 18.32 -15.82 -19.86
C THR A 45 16.99 -15.31 -20.38
N SER A 46 16.44 -16.01 -21.37
CA SER A 46 15.12 -15.71 -21.94
C SER A 46 14.02 -15.80 -20.88
N GLY A 47 12.96 -15.01 -21.06
CA GLY A 47 11.88 -14.92 -20.09
C GLY A 47 12.23 -14.13 -18.81
N ALA A 48 13.34 -13.37 -18.79
CA ALA A 48 13.66 -12.50 -17.69
C ALA A 48 12.56 -11.44 -17.48
N PRO A 49 12.16 -11.15 -16.23
CA PRO A 49 11.28 -10.03 -15.94
C PRO A 49 11.97 -8.69 -16.23
N THR A 50 11.25 -7.57 -16.13
CA THR A 50 11.85 -6.22 -16.28
C THR A 50 13.06 -6.08 -15.37
N PHE A 51 14.19 -5.71 -15.92
CA PHE A 51 15.45 -5.53 -15.17
C PHE A 51 16.20 -4.27 -15.62
N THR A 52 17.07 -3.77 -14.76
CA THR A 52 17.93 -2.64 -15.07
C THR A 52 19.22 -3.10 -15.74
N VAL A 53 19.54 -2.54 -16.92
CA VAL A 53 20.87 -2.63 -17.53
C VAL A 53 21.74 -1.47 -17.06
N LEU A 54 22.96 -1.78 -16.66
CA LEU A 54 23.97 -0.81 -16.25
C LEU A 54 25.00 -0.65 -17.38
N LEU A 55 25.16 0.57 -17.89
CA LEU A 55 26.20 0.96 -18.83
C LEU A 55 27.33 1.62 -18.07
N GLU A 56 28.52 1.06 -18.08
CA GLU A 56 29.72 1.65 -17.46
C GLU A 56 30.62 2.25 -18.53
N GLY A 57 31.03 3.50 -18.30
CA GLY A 57 31.80 4.22 -19.32
C GLY A 57 32.38 5.54 -18.84
N LYS A 58 32.43 6.53 -19.73
CA LYS A 58 32.89 7.91 -19.45
C LYS A 58 32.17 8.88 -20.37
N ARG A 59 32.09 10.15 -19.94
CA ARG A 59 31.51 11.25 -20.70
C ARG A 59 29.99 11.08 -20.93
N PHE A 60 29.31 10.42 -20.01
CA PHE A 60 27.88 10.45 -19.97
C PHE A 60 27.45 11.77 -19.32
N VAL A 61 26.61 12.53 -19.99
CA VAL A 61 26.10 13.80 -19.46
C VAL A 61 24.66 13.64 -19.00
N GLN A 62 24.19 14.50 -18.13
CA GLN A 62 22.80 14.48 -17.67
C GLN A 62 21.86 14.55 -18.88
N GLY A 63 20.82 13.69 -18.90
CA GLY A 63 19.91 13.52 -20.03
C GLY A 63 20.42 12.57 -21.12
N ALA A 64 21.59 11.90 -20.93
CA ALA A 64 22.00 10.81 -21.81
C ALA A 64 21.02 9.63 -21.70
N ARG A 65 20.80 8.94 -22.83
CA ARG A 65 19.86 7.82 -22.97
C ARG A 65 20.57 6.54 -23.35
N VAL A 66 19.92 5.42 -23.07
CA VAL A 66 20.31 4.10 -23.58
C VAL A 66 19.51 3.82 -24.84
N ARG A 67 20.18 3.45 -25.93
CA ARG A 67 19.55 3.00 -27.18
C ARG A 67 19.72 1.51 -27.33
N LEU A 68 18.61 0.80 -27.47
CA LEU A 68 18.54 -0.64 -27.67
C LEU A 68 17.97 -0.92 -29.07
N ASP A 69 18.72 -1.63 -29.91
CA ASP A 69 18.34 -1.94 -31.30
C ASP A 69 17.82 -0.74 -32.09
N GLY A 70 18.40 0.44 -31.85
CA GLY A 70 18.03 1.69 -32.50
C GLY A 70 16.88 2.46 -31.84
N VAL A 71 16.26 1.92 -30.78
CA VAL A 71 15.16 2.58 -30.02
C VAL A 71 15.69 3.11 -28.70
N ASP A 72 15.42 4.37 -28.39
CA ASP A 72 15.82 4.99 -27.13
C ASP A 72 14.93 4.49 -25.98
N LEU A 73 15.57 4.05 -24.90
CA LEU A 73 14.89 3.61 -23.66
C LEU A 73 14.67 4.82 -22.76
N ASP A 74 13.46 4.97 -22.22
CA ASP A 74 13.10 6.04 -21.31
C ASP A 74 12.28 5.44 -20.14
N PRO A 75 12.57 5.80 -18.86
CA PRO A 75 13.61 6.71 -18.44
C PRO A 75 15.00 6.08 -18.34
N SER A 76 16.03 6.84 -18.74
CA SER A 76 17.44 6.50 -18.49
C SER A 76 18.00 7.44 -17.42
N ARG A 77 18.78 6.92 -16.48
CA ARG A 77 19.37 7.68 -15.38
C ARG A 77 20.89 7.68 -15.50
N VAL A 78 21.47 8.86 -15.38
CA VAL A 78 22.94 9.05 -15.43
C VAL A 78 23.46 9.23 -14.00
N ALA A 79 24.49 8.48 -13.63
CA ALA A 79 25.20 8.67 -12.37
C ALA A 79 25.87 10.05 -12.28
N LYS A 80 25.92 10.64 -11.06
CA LYS A 80 26.47 11.99 -10.82
C LYS A 80 27.88 12.20 -11.37
N ASP A 81 28.69 11.16 -11.38
CA ASP A 81 30.09 11.20 -11.87
C ASP A 81 30.22 11.01 -13.39
N GLY A 82 29.13 10.85 -14.13
CA GLY A 82 29.10 10.63 -15.57
C GLY A 82 29.74 9.33 -16.03
N LYS A 83 29.89 8.34 -15.14
CA LYS A 83 30.52 7.05 -15.44
C LYS A 83 29.56 5.88 -15.63
N ALA A 84 28.30 6.09 -15.30
CA ALA A 84 27.26 5.07 -15.44
C ALA A 84 25.96 5.63 -15.99
N ILE A 85 25.23 4.80 -16.76
CA ILE A 85 23.83 5.01 -17.12
C ILE A 85 23.06 3.74 -16.74
N LEU A 86 21.87 3.92 -16.16
CA LEU A 86 20.93 2.86 -15.87
C LEU A 86 19.67 3.03 -16.73
N ALA A 87 19.19 1.95 -17.32
CA ALA A 87 17.92 1.93 -18.05
C ALA A 87 17.20 0.60 -17.83
N GLU A 88 15.89 0.60 -17.90
CA GLU A 88 15.10 -0.63 -17.76
C GLU A 88 14.92 -1.33 -19.11
N ILE A 89 15.05 -2.64 -19.12
CA ILE A 89 14.78 -3.52 -20.25
C ILE A 89 13.43 -4.21 -20.02
N ASP A 90 12.54 -4.06 -21.00
CA ASP A 90 11.22 -4.70 -20.97
C ASP A 90 11.34 -6.22 -21.25
N PRO A 91 10.52 -7.07 -20.59
CA PRO A 91 10.52 -8.51 -20.79
C PRO A 91 10.34 -8.95 -22.26
N SER A 92 9.61 -8.19 -23.06
CA SER A 92 9.39 -8.51 -24.49
C SER A 92 10.69 -8.55 -25.31
N VAL A 93 11.69 -7.76 -24.91
CA VAL A 93 13.01 -7.73 -25.57
C VAL A 93 13.77 -9.04 -25.38
N VAL A 94 13.62 -9.65 -24.20
CA VAL A 94 14.35 -10.87 -23.80
C VAL A 94 13.45 -12.10 -23.75
N ALA A 95 12.31 -12.07 -24.44
CA ALA A 95 11.35 -13.17 -24.46
C ALA A 95 11.90 -14.44 -25.13
N ALA A 96 12.85 -14.31 -26.05
CA ALA A 96 13.48 -15.40 -26.78
C ALA A 96 15.00 -15.23 -26.88
N PRO A 97 15.76 -16.32 -27.06
CA PRO A 97 17.21 -16.25 -27.28
C PRO A 97 17.59 -15.41 -28.51
N GLY A 98 18.61 -14.60 -28.36
CA GLY A 98 19.08 -13.70 -29.43
C GLY A 98 20.19 -12.77 -28.99
N THR A 99 20.48 -11.77 -29.81
CA THR A 99 21.45 -10.72 -29.51
C THR A 99 20.87 -9.35 -29.80
N HIS A 100 21.05 -8.42 -28.86
CA HIS A 100 20.57 -7.04 -28.94
C HIS A 100 21.75 -6.08 -28.86
N THR A 101 21.65 -4.97 -29.58
CA THR A 101 22.68 -3.93 -29.60
C THR A 101 22.35 -2.81 -28.64
N ILE A 102 23.35 -2.39 -27.85
CA ILE A 102 23.16 -1.32 -26.85
C ILE A 102 24.20 -0.21 -27.07
N GLN A 103 23.76 1.05 -27.04
CA GLN A 103 24.58 2.26 -27.12
C GLN A 103 24.15 3.29 -26.09
N ALA A 104 25.09 4.14 -25.69
CA ALA A 104 24.77 5.38 -24.96
C ALA A 104 24.66 6.54 -25.94
N VAL A 105 23.67 7.42 -25.75
CA VAL A 105 23.40 8.60 -26.60
C VAL A 105 23.31 9.82 -25.70
N ASN A 106 24.22 10.77 -25.89
CA ASN A 106 24.17 12.05 -25.19
C ASN A 106 23.08 12.97 -25.81
N PRO A 107 22.61 14.01 -25.09
CA PRO A 107 21.59 14.94 -25.60
C PRO A 107 21.99 15.70 -26.88
N ASP A 108 23.30 15.84 -27.13
CA ASP A 108 23.88 16.43 -28.36
C ASP A 108 23.79 15.50 -29.56
N GLY A 109 23.26 14.27 -29.39
CA GLY A 109 23.15 13.25 -30.43
C GLY A 109 24.40 12.40 -30.63
N MET A 110 25.50 12.67 -29.91
CA MET A 110 26.70 11.82 -29.99
C MET A 110 26.44 10.45 -29.36
N THR A 111 26.90 9.39 -30.03
CA THR A 111 26.72 7.99 -29.63
C THR A 111 28.01 7.32 -29.23
N SER A 112 27.94 6.36 -28.33
CA SER A 112 29.04 5.47 -27.99
C SER A 112 29.27 4.38 -29.08
N ALA A 113 30.34 3.63 -28.93
CA ALA A 113 30.45 2.31 -29.57
C ALA A 113 29.29 1.40 -29.10
N THR A 114 28.96 0.41 -29.92
CA THR A 114 27.91 -0.57 -29.64
C THR A 114 28.46 -1.71 -28.79
N GLU A 115 27.71 -2.09 -27.75
CA GLU A 115 27.92 -3.31 -26.97
C GLU A 115 26.75 -4.27 -27.22
N THR A 116 26.96 -5.56 -26.89
CA THR A 116 25.99 -6.62 -27.19
C THR A 116 25.43 -7.23 -25.91
N LEU A 117 24.11 -7.24 -25.78
CA LEU A 117 23.35 -8.04 -24.80
C LEU A 117 22.99 -9.38 -25.46
N THR A 118 23.42 -10.49 -24.88
CA THR A 118 23.11 -11.84 -25.36
C THR A 118 22.04 -12.48 -24.49
N VAL A 119 20.93 -12.90 -25.10
CA VAL A 119 19.87 -13.67 -24.46
C VAL A 119 20.04 -15.15 -24.77
N VAL A 120 19.99 -16.01 -23.77
CA VAL A 120 20.15 -17.47 -23.90
C VAL A 120 19.03 -18.18 -23.15
N ASP A 121 18.73 -19.43 -23.47
CA ASP A 121 17.77 -20.20 -22.70
C ASP A 121 18.33 -20.52 -21.30
N PRO A 122 17.46 -20.53 -20.25
CA PRO A 122 17.86 -20.98 -18.93
C PRO A 122 18.12 -22.49 -18.92
N ASP A 123 18.99 -22.92 -18.00
CA ASP A 123 19.22 -24.35 -17.76
C ASP A 123 18.00 -24.95 -17.04
N PRO A 124 17.28 -25.93 -17.60
CA PRO A 124 16.08 -26.47 -16.97
C PRO A 124 16.36 -27.25 -15.67
N GLU A 125 17.62 -27.62 -15.42
CA GLU A 125 18.04 -28.29 -14.18
C GLU A 125 18.49 -27.30 -13.08
N LEU A 126 18.45 -25.98 -13.37
CA LEU A 126 18.94 -24.93 -12.49
C LEU A 126 17.87 -23.87 -12.29
N ASP A 127 17.12 -23.98 -11.23
CA ASP A 127 16.11 -22.99 -10.85
C ASP A 127 16.63 -22.07 -9.73
N LEU A 128 16.34 -20.78 -9.83
CA LEU A 128 16.69 -19.76 -8.85
C LEU A 128 15.43 -19.13 -8.30
N GLN A 129 15.36 -18.98 -6.98
CA GLN A 129 14.32 -18.24 -6.29
C GLN A 129 14.96 -17.27 -5.30
N LEU A 130 14.48 -16.03 -5.31
CA LEU A 130 14.78 -15.04 -4.29
C LEU A 130 13.57 -14.86 -3.38
N ASP A 131 13.82 -14.76 -2.08
CA ASP A 131 12.79 -14.32 -1.14
C ASP A 131 12.49 -12.82 -1.39
N ALA A 132 11.24 -12.40 -1.23
CA ALA A 132 10.83 -11.00 -1.33
C ALA A 132 11.53 -10.10 -0.30
N SER A 133 12.07 -10.67 0.78
CA SER A 133 12.94 -9.97 1.73
C SER A 133 14.30 -9.58 1.13
N ASN A 134 14.66 -10.09 -0.06
CA ASN A 134 15.91 -9.78 -0.75
C ASN A 134 15.79 -8.46 -1.51
N ALA A 135 15.68 -7.37 -0.76
CA ALA A 135 15.77 -6.01 -1.25
C ALA A 135 16.62 -5.18 -0.29
N ALA A 136 17.23 -4.14 -0.79
CA ALA A 136 18.02 -3.21 0.00
C ALA A 136 17.58 -1.78 -0.26
N GLU A 137 17.70 -0.91 0.74
CA GLU A 137 17.56 0.52 0.52
C GLU A 137 18.81 1.08 -0.16
N GLU A 138 18.63 2.14 -0.94
CA GLU A 138 19.73 2.92 -1.48
C GLU A 138 20.66 3.37 -0.34
N ASP A 139 21.97 3.34 -0.59
CA ASP A 139 23.02 3.69 0.38
C ASP A 139 23.04 2.85 1.69
N GLN A 140 22.39 1.70 1.71
CA GLN A 140 22.50 0.78 2.85
C GLN A 140 23.95 0.36 3.05
N GLN A 141 24.38 0.22 4.32
CA GLN A 141 25.74 -0.22 4.63
C GLN A 141 26.00 -1.66 4.19
N PHE A 142 27.14 -1.88 3.54
CA PHE A 142 27.55 -3.17 2.95
C PHE A 142 28.81 -3.72 3.62
N PRO A 143 29.07 -5.04 3.50
CA PRO A 143 28.43 -6.04 2.61
C PRO A 143 27.09 -6.54 3.12
N LEU A 144 26.11 -6.72 2.21
CA LEU A 144 24.83 -7.33 2.51
C LEU A 144 24.86 -8.82 2.15
N GLN A 145 24.57 -9.70 3.09
CA GLN A 145 24.39 -11.12 2.86
C GLN A 145 22.91 -11.40 2.60
N PHE A 146 22.61 -12.24 1.63
CA PHE A 146 21.24 -12.67 1.36
C PHE A 146 21.17 -14.15 0.96
N PRO A 147 20.18 -14.88 1.48
CA PRO A 147 19.96 -16.26 1.13
C PRO A 147 19.34 -16.37 -0.25
N ILE A 148 19.69 -17.39 -0.98
CA ILE A 148 19.18 -17.74 -2.30
C ILE A 148 18.70 -19.17 -2.24
N SER A 149 17.42 -19.39 -2.54
CA SER A 149 16.84 -20.72 -2.66
C SER A 149 16.68 -21.12 -4.13
N GLY A 150 16.60 -22.42 -4.39
CA GLY A 150 16.47 -22.91 -5.76
C GLY A 150 16.72 -24.40 -5.86
N GLU A 151 17.07 -24.87 -7.06
CA GLU A 151 17.39 -26.27 -7.33
C GLU A 151 18.62 -26.39 -8.23
N GLY A 152 19.26 -27.54 -8.15
CA GLY A 152 20.43 -27.85 -8.98
C GLY A 152 21.74 -27.17 -8.55
N PHE A 153 21.80 -26.60 -7.35
CA PHE A 153 23.00 -25.96 -6.85
C PHE A 153 24.09 -26.99 -6.48
N ASN A 154 25.33 -26.60 -6.62
CA ASN A 154 26.47 -27.42 -6.24
C ASN A 154 27.64 -26.55 -5.74
N LYS A 155 28.69 -27.16 -5.19
CA LYS A 155 29.86 -26.45 -4.63
C LYS A 155 30.62 -25.55 -5.63
N ARG A 156 30.26 -25.56 -6.89
CA ARG A 156 30.85 -24.70 -7.94
C ARG A 156 29.86 -23.66 -8.46
N SER A 157 28.64 -23.63 -7.94
CA SER A 157 27.65 -22.61 -8.25
C SER A 157 28.16 -21.23 -7.85
N LYS A 158 27.97 -20.27 -8.74
CA LYS A 158 28.30 -18.86 -8.49
C LYS A 158 27.06 -18.01 -8.70
N VAL A 159 26.77 -17.15 -7.75
CA VAL A 159 25.72 -16.15 -7.90
C VAL A 159 26.25 -15.00 -8.74
N LEU A 160 25.50 -14.65 -9.76
CA LEU A 160 25.79 -13.54 -10.66
C LEU A 160 24.82 -12.40 -10.35
N ILE A 161 25.36 -11.24 -10.00
CA ILE A 161 24.65 -10.01 -9.72
C ILE A 161 25.00 -9.04 -10.83
N TRP A 162 24.01 -8.57 -11.60
CA TRP A 162 24.26 -7.85 -12.85
C TRP A 162 25.26 -8.58 -13.78
N GLY A 163 25.18 -9.90 -13.86
CA GLY A 163 26.10 -10.71 -14.68
C GLY A 163 27.54 -10.82 -14.15
N LYS A 164 27.87 -10.21 -13.02
CA LYS A 164 29.17 -10.32 -12.34
C LYS A 164 29.06 -11.29 -11.17
N ALA A 165 30.04 -12.18 -11.01
CA ALA A 165 30.06 -13.05 -9.84
C ALA A 165 30.07 -12.22 -8.55
N SER A 166 29.21 -12.62 -7.59
CA SER A 166 29.23 -12.13 -6.21
C SER A 166 30.63 -12.21 -5.64
N SER A 167 31.00 -11.29 -4.77
CA SER A 167 32.30 -11.29 -4.08
C SER A 167 32.49 -12.57 -3.24
N GLU A 168 31.39 -13.10 -2.72
CA GLU A 168 31.35 -14.34 -1.96
C GLU A 168 30.05 -15.07 -2.25
N THR A 169 30.16 -16.35 -2.61
CA THR A 169 29.03 -17.28 -2.73
C THR A 169 29.33 -18.51 -1.89
N THR A 170 28.52 -18.74 -0.86
CA THR A 170 28.66 -19.90 0.03
C THR A 170 27.61 -20.95 -0.36
N PHE A 171 28.06 -22.16 -0.62
CA PHE A 171 27.18 -23.31 -0.87
C PHE A 171 26.70 -23.89 0.46
N ILE A 172 25.41 -23.93 0.68
CA ILE A 172 24.78 -24.51 1.87
C ILE A 172 24.25 -25.91 1.53
N SER A 173 23.45 -26.04 0.48
CA SER A 173 22.89 -27.30 0.00
C SER A 173 22.64 -27.24 -1.53
N ASP A 174 22.10 -28.32 -2.10
CA ASP A 174 21.68 -28.34 -3.50
C ASP A 174 20.45 -27.45 -3.80
N THR A 175 19.85 -26.93 -2.74
CA THR A 175 18.68 -26.00 -2.81
C THR A 175 18.95 -24.66 -2.16
N GLU A 176 20.15 -24.41 -1.60
CA GLU A 176 20.43 -23.17 -0.87
C GLU A 176 21.87 -22.68 -1.09
N LEU A 177 21.99 -21.40 -1.42
CA LEU A 177 23.24 -20.63 -1.47
C LEU A 177 23.10 -19.40 -0.59
N ASN A 178 24.23 -18.85 -0.15
CA ASN A 178 24.31 -17.52 0.43
C ASN A 178 25.24 -16.65 -0.41
N ALA A 179 24.82 -15.43 -0.72
CA ALA A 179 25.59 -14.51 -1.54
C ALA A 179 25.81 -13.18 -0.85
N VAL A 180 26.85 -12.47 -1.29
CA VAL A 180 27.22 -11.15 -0.77
C VAL A 180 27.10 -10.10 -1.87
N ILE A 181 26.31 -9.06 -1.63
CA ILE A 181 26.28 -7.85 -2.45
C ILE A 181 27.25 -6.83 -1.84
N GLY A 182 28.17 -6.32 -2.62
CA GLY A 182 29.10 -5.27 -2.22
C GLY A 182 28.56 -3.86 -2.48
N SER A 183 29.17 -2.85 -1.87
CA SER A 183 28.74 -1.45 -1.88
C SER A 183 28.58 -0.81 -3.28
N GLY A 184 29.26 -1.28 -4.29
CA GLY A 184 29.18 -0.70 -5.64
C GLY A 184 27.91 -1.04 -6.44
N PHE A 185 26.92 -1.71 -5.84
CA PHE A 185 25.68 -2.11 -6.51
C PHE A 185 24.45 -1.33 -6.05
N THR A 186 24.57 -0.43 -5.08
CA THR A 186 23.42 0.15 -4.37
C THR A 186 23.39 1.66 -4.34
N GLU A 187 24.25 2.29 -5.14
CA GLU A 187 24.31 3.76 -5.23
C GLU A 187 23.06 4.38 -5.90
N HIS A 188 22.21 3.55 -6.54
CA HIS A 188 21.01 4.02 -7.23
C HIS A 188 19.89 2.98 -7.20
N PRO A 189 18.61 3.40 -7.17
CA PRO A 189 17.49 2.49 -7.30
C PRO A 189 17.58 1.68 -8.58
N ALA A 190 17.42 0.38 -8.47
CA ALA A 190 17.54 -0.52 -9.62
C ALA A 190 16.83 -1.86 -9.43
N ARG A 191 16.46 -2.48 -10.54
CA ARG A 191 15.99 -3.87 -10.62
C ARG A 191 17.17 -4.73 -11.05
N ILE A 192 17.91 -5.24 -10.08
CA ILE A 192 19.17 -5.96 -10.33
C ILE A 192 18.86 -7.40 -10.70
N PRO A 193 19.22 -7.86 -11.93
CA PRO A 193 19.06 -9.25 -12.30
C PRO A 193 20.10 -10.13 -11.58
N VAL A 194 19.57 -11.16 -10.91
CA VAL A 194 20.35 -12.18 -10.20
C VAL A 194 20.15 -13.52 -10.91
N MET A 195 21.22 -14.22 -11.13
CA MET A 195 21.26 -15.56 -11.74
C MET A 195 22.27 -16.43 -11.00
N VAL A 196 22.13 -17.74 -11.14
CA VAL A 196 23.15 -18.69 -10.70
C VAL A 196 23.82 -19.29 -11.93
N SER A 197 25.14 -19.41 -11.90
CA SER A 197 25.91 -20.10 -12.94
C SER A 197 26.58 -21.33 -12.37
N ASN A 198 26.34 -22.48 -12.98
CA ASN A 198 27.05 -23.73 -12.72
C ASN A 198 28.28 -23.92 -13.63
N LYS A 199 29.02 -25.00 -13.39
CA LYS A 199 30.17 -25.38 -14.23
C LYS A 199 29.74 -25.53 -15.71
N GLY A 200 30.44 -24.88 -16.61
CA GLY A 200 30.16 -24.89 -18.06
C GLY A 200 29.40 -23.64 -18.53
N GLY A 201 29.13 -22.66 -17.63
CA GLY A 201 28.52 -21.40 -18.00
C GLY A 201 27.04 -21.48 -18.28
N ARG A 202 26.35 -22.54 -17.83
CA ARG A 202 24.89 -22.64 -17.83
C ARG A 202 24.32 -21.71 -16.78
N LEU A 203 23.23 -21.03 -17.11
CA LEU A 203 22.59 -20.01 -16.27
C LEU A 203 21.21 -20.47 -15.84
N SER A 204 20.81 -20.12 -14.60
CA SER A 204 19.45 -20.26 -14.12
C SER A 204 18.50 -19.29 -14.83
N ASN A 205 17.20 -19.40 -14.54
CA ASN A 205 16.24 -18.31 -14.69
C ASN A 205 16.75 -17.04 -13.99
N VAL A 206 16.15 -15.88 -14.32
CA VAL A 206 16.46 -14.59 -13.71
C VAL A 206 15.49 -14.32 -12.59
N GLN A 207 16.01 -13.88 -11.46
CA GLN A 207 15.26 -13.26 -10.38
C GLN A 207 15.72 -11.82 -10.19
N ILE A 208 14.87 -10.96 -9.64
CA ILE A 208 15.18 -9.54 -9.46
C ILE A 208 15.42 -9.23 -7.99
N PHE A 209 16.60 -8.67 -7.71
CA PHE A 209 16.90 -8.03 -6.43
C PHE A 209 16.64 -6.53 -6.56
N PHE A 210 15.85 -5.96 -5.64
CA PHE A 210 15.45 -4.56 -5.71
C PHE A 210 16.36 -3.68 -4.86
N ILE A 211 16.88 -2.60 -5.45
CA ILE A 211 17.36 -1.44 -4.71
C ILE A 211 16.27 -0.40 -4.75
N VAL A 212 15.73 -0.09 -3.58
CA VAL A 212 14.62 0.85 -3.44
C VAL A 212 15.14 2.21 -3.02
N PRO A 213 14.60 3.30 -3.59
CA PRO A 213 15.00 4.63 -3.21
C PRO A 213 14.59 4.93 -1.77
N ARG A 214 15.43 5.66 -1.05
CA ARG A 214 15.03 6.24 0.23
C ARG A 214 14.05 7.39 0.00
N PRO A 215 12.95 7.45 0.75
CA PRO A 215 12.10 8.62 0.74
C PRO A 215 12.87 9.84 1.27
N ALA A 216 12.53 11.01 0.79
CA ALA A 216 12.92 12.25 1.44
C ALA A 216 12.29 12.33 2.84
N SER A 217 12.97 12.93 3.80
CA SER A 217 12.38 13.31 5.09
C SER A 217 12.33 14.83 5.20
N ILE A 218 11.25 15.38 5.74
CA ILE A 218 11.18 16.78 6.14
C ILE A 218 11.32 16.81 7.66
N ASP A 219 12.35 17.48 8.13
CA ASP A 219 12.62 17.67 9.55
C ASP A 219 12.04 18.99 10.06
N ASN A 220 12.04 20.02 9.21
CA ASN A 220 11.52 21.33 9.52
C ASN A 220 11.16 22.12 8.26
N VAL A 221 10.17 23.02 8.39
CA VAL A 221 9.84 24.06 7.42
C VAL A 221 9.86 25.40 8.16
N ASP A 222 10.54 26.39 7.62
CA ASP A 222 10.72 27.70 8.23
C ASP A 222 10.41 28.82 7.21
N PRO A 223 9.44 29.69 7.48
CA PRO A 223 8.51 29.66 8.62
C PRO A 223 7.49 28.52 8.53
N ASP A 224 6.98 28.06 9.68
CA ASP A 224 5.92 27.07 9.80
C ASP A 224 4.53 27.73 10.01
N THR A 225 4.50 29.06 10.04
CA THR A 225 3.30 29.86 10.23
C THR A 225 3.39 31.13 9.39
N PHE A 226 2.31 31.45 8.68
CA PHE A 226 2.09 32.70 7.94
C PHE A 226 0.86 33.43 8.46
N GLU A 227 0.79 34.73 8.24
CA GLU A 227 -0.45 35.51 8.41
C GLU A 227 -1.19 35.62 7.05
N VAL A 228 -2.53 35.75 7.11
CA VAL A 228 -3.31 35.97 5.89
C VAL A 228 -2.87 37.25 5.20
N GLY A 229 -2.55 37.13 3.91
CA GLY A 229 -2.10 38.28 3.07
C GLY A 229 -0.66 38.66 3.27
N GLU A 230 0.16 37.85 3.94
CA GLU A 230 1.62 38.06 4.03
C GLU A 230 2.26 38.12 2.64
N GLU A 231 3.21 39.00 2.44
CA GLU A 231 3.84 39.21 1.13
C GLU A 231 5.19 38.48 0.97
N ASP A 232 5.90 38.20 2.08
CA ASP A 232 7.12 37.39 2.06
C ASP A 232 6.79 35.93 2.28
N LEU A 233 6.69 35.17 1.17
CA LEU A 233 6.20 33.81 1.12
C LEU A 233 7.31 32.78 0.93
N GLU A 234 8.58 33.15 1.13
CA GLU A 234 9.71 32.22 1.03
C GLU A 234 9.64 31.17 2.16
N ILE A 235 9.65 29.89 1.79
CA ILE A 235 9.80 28.79 2.75
C ILE A 235 11.13 28.07 2.57
N LYS A 236 11.65 27.56 3.68
CA LYS A 236 12.89 26.80 3.75
C LYS A 236 12.62 25.43 4.33
N VAL A 237 12.56 24.45 3.45
CA VAL A 237 12.32 23.04 3.83
C VAL A 237 13.65 22.38 4.12
N SER A 238 13.86 21.96 5.37
CA SER A 238 15.07 21.27 5.82
C SER A 238 14.76 19.79 6.09
N GLY A 239 15.69 18.91 5.73
CA GLY A 239 15.48 17.48 5.90
C GLY A 239 16.60 16.61 5.34
N GLY A 240 16.31 15.34 5.17
CA GLY A 240 17.26 14.35 4.69
C GLY A 240 16.90 13.76 3.32
N ASN A 241 17.91 13.23 2.66
CA ASN A 241 17.79 12.48 1.39
C ASN A 241 17.21 13.28 0.22
N PHE A 242 17.32 14.61 0.21
CA PHE A 242 16.88 15.40 -0.93
C PHE A 242 17.79 15.16 -2.13
N ARG A 243 17.21 14.71 -3.23
CA ARG A 243 17.91 14.45 -4.48
C ARG A 243 17.87 15.66 -5.42
N PRO A 244 18.72 15.71 -6.44
CA PRO A 244 18.70 16.79 -7.44
C PRO A 244 17.36 16.91 -8.18
N ASP A 245 16.65 15.81 -8.36
CA ASP A 245 15.34 15.72 -9.01
C ASP A 245 14.15 15.86 -8.04
N ALA A 246 14.40 16.12 -6.75
CA ALA A 246 13.34 16.31 -5.78
C ALA A 246 12.43 17.49 -6.17
N GLU A 247 11.14 17.28 -6.10
CA GLU A 247 10.11 18.29 -6.30
C GLU A 247 9.48 18.63 -4.95
N LEU A 248 9.14 19.90 -4.77
CA LEU A 248 8.35 20.36 -3.63
C LEU A 248 6.87 20.35 -4.04
N VAL A 249 6.06 19.68 -3.25
CA VAL A 249 4.60 19.54 -3.50
C VAL A 249 3.85 20.18 -2.34
N ILE A 250 3.05 21.18 -2.64
CA ILE A 250 2.27 21.95 -1.66
C ILE A 250 0.79 21.79 -1.97
N ASN A 251 0.02 21.34 -0.99
CA ASN A 251 -1.41 20.97 -1.18
C ASN A 251 -1.64 20.07 -2.40
N GLY A 252 -0.67 19.19 -2.72
CA GLY A 252 -0.75 18.26 -3.85
C GLY A 252 -0.33 18.85 -5.20
N LEU A 253 0.08 20.11 -5.27
CA LEU A 253 0.57 20.78 -6.48
C LEU A 253 2.08 20.98 -6.42
N PRO A 254 2.82 20.72 -7.51
CA PRO A 254 4.25 20.98 -7.56
C PRO A 254 4.51 22.49 -7.56
N VAL A 255 5.52 22.91 -6.76
CA VAL A 255 5.96 24.30 -6.65
C VAL A 255 7.42 24.41 -7.07
N GLU A 256 7.77 25.50 -7.76
CA GLU A 256 9.12 25.74 -8.24
C GLU A 256 10.08 25.97 -7.06
N ILE A 257 11.19 25.25 -7.06
CA ILE A 257 12.23 25.38 -6.07
C ILE A 257 13.21 26.46 -6.52
N THR A 258 13.25 27.57 -5.80
CA THR A 258 14.11 28.73 -6.10
C THR A 258 15.58 28.47 -5.79
N ARG A 259 15.85 27.66 -4.77
CA ARG A 259 17.22 27.27 -4.39
C ARG A 259 17.29 25.86 -3.83
N ARG A 260 18.35 25.13 -4.23
CA ARG A 260 18.66 23.78 -3.71
C ARG A 260 20.02 23.77 -3.04
N ARG A 261 20.09 23.16 -1.86
CA ARG A 261 21.33 22.83 -1.14
C ARG A 261 21.22 21.42 -0.55
N GLU A 262 22.33 20.85 -0.14
CA GLU A 262 22.30 19.59 0.57
C GLU A 262 21.45 19.69 1.83
N GLY A 263 20.42 18.85 1.95
CA GLY A 263 19.48 18.85 3.07
C GLY A 263 18.54 20.07 3.15
N ARG A 264 18.45 20.91 2.10
CA ARG A 264 17.58 22.09 2.12
C ARG A 264 17.05 22.47 0.75
N LEU A 265 15.77 22.76 0.69
CA LEU A 265 15.05 23.32 -0.47
C LEU A 265 14.45 24.66 -0.06
N GLU A 266 14.49 25.65 -0.95
CA GLU A 266 13.87 26.97 -0.75
C GLU A 266 12.88 27.18 -1.90
N ALA A 267 11.69 27.71 -1.60
CA ALA A 267 10.64 27.98 -2.58
C ALA A 267 9.75 29.12 -2.10
N ASP A 268 9.10 29.80 -3.04
CA ASP A 268 8.08 30.78 -2.75
C ASP A 268 6.70 30.11 -2.81
N LEU A 269 5.90 30.32 -1.76
CA LEU A 269 4.51 29.84 -1.75
C LEU A 269 3.67 30.68 -2.72
N PRO A 270 2.76 30.05 -3.49
CA PRO A 270 1.73 30.79 -4.23
C PRO A 270 0.87 31.65 -3.29
N ALA A 271 0.68 32.92 -3.63
CA ALA A 271 -0.03 33.89 -2.78
C ALA A 271 -1.48 33.51 -2.47
N ASP A 272 -2.11 32.74 -3.34
CA ASP A 272 -3.47 32.22 -3.13
C ASP A 272 -3.55 31.19 -1.99
N LEU A 273 -2.46 30.54 -1.62
CA LEU A 273 -2.40 29.61 -0.49
C LEU A 273 -2.46 30.31 0.86
N VAL A 274 -2.01 31.56 0.95
CA VAL A 274 -2.04 32.37 2.19
C VAL A 274 -3.15 33.43 2.15
N ALA A 275 -4.01 33.41 1.13
CA ALA A 275 -5.14 34.34 1.02
C ALA A 275 -6.28 34.06 2.02
N GLN A 276 -6.32 32.87 2.59
CA GLN A 276 -7.32 32.44 3.57
C GLN A 276 -6.64 31.68 4.70
N PRO A 277 -7.14 31.80 5.95
CA PRO A 277 -6.62 31.00 7.06
C PRO A 277 -6.81 29.50 6.79
N GLY A 278 -5.86 28.68 7.20
CA GLY A 278 -5.95 27.24 6.97
C GLY A 278 -4.67 26.49 7.26
N LEU A 279 -4.64 25.25 6.82
CA LEU A 279 -3.48 24.36 6.91
C LEU A 279 -2.97 24.07 5.51
N ILE A 280 -1.67 24.18 5.31
CA ILE A 280 -0.98 23.92 4.05
C ILE A 280 -0.10 22.69 4.26
N SER A 281 -0.31 21.64 3.45
CA SER A 281 0.57 20.49 3.47
C SER A 281 1.78 20.67 2.56
N VAL A 282 2.97 20.40 3.08
CA VAL A 282 4.26 20.48 2.38
C VAL A 282 4.86 19.10 2.31
N ARG A 283 5.22 18.65 1.10
CA ARG A 283 5.88 17.36 0.85
C ARG A 283 7.05 17.52 -0.10
N VAL A 284 8.00 16.64 0.01
CA VAL A 284 9.05 16.46 -0.99
C VAL A 284 8.77 15.18 -1.75
N GLN A 285 8.70 15.27 -3.07
CA GLN A 285 8.52 14.15 -3.99
C GLN A 285 9.79 13.94 -4.81
N GLN A 286 10.24 12.70 -4.90
CA GLN A 286 11.38 12.32 -5.74
C GLN A 286 11.19 10.86 -6.21
N ASP A 287 11.47 10.57 -7.48
CA ASP A 287 11.23 9.24 -8.09
C ASP A 287 9.81 8.70 -7.85
N GLY A 288 8.79 9.58 -7.75
CA GLY A 288 7.41 9.22 -7.45
C GLY A 288 7.15 8.85 -5.98
N ILE A 289 8.15 8.92 -5.11
CA ILE A 289 8.02 8.69 -3.67
C ILE A 289 7.87 10.04 -2.96
N GLN A 290 6.90 10.13 -2.06
CA GLN A 290 6.63 11.33 -1.28
C GLN A 290 7.14 11.18 0.16
N SER A 291 7.62 12.28 0.73
CA SER A 291 7.89 12.39 2.16
C SER A 291 6.59 12.34 2.97
N GLN A 292 6.72 12.31 4.28
CA GLN A 292 5.60 12.64 5.17
C GLN A 292 5.20 14.11 4.96
N ASP A 293 3.93 14.42 5.29
CA ASP A 293 3.45 15.79 5.31
C ASP A 293 4.11 16.59 6.44
N PHE A 294 4.55 17.80 6.12
CA PHE A 294 4.77 18.85 7.10
C PHE A 294 3.64 19.87 6.95
N ILE A 295 3.09 20.35 8.06
CA ILE A 295 1.95 21.26 8.04
C ILE A 295 2.40 22.66 8.40
N ILE A 296 2.16 23.60 7.49
CA ILE A 296 2.26 25.04 7.72
C ILE A 296 0.89 25.58 8.09
N THR A 297 0.83 26.52 9.02
CA THR A 297 -0.41 27.14 9.47
C THR A 297 -0.53 28.56 8.92
N VAL A 298 -1.65 28.88 8.26
CA VAL A 298 -1.99 30.26 7.89
C VAL A 298 -2.96 30.78 8.95
N THR A 299 -2.54 31.81 9.70
CA THR A 299 -3.32 32.40 10.78
C THR A 299 -4.04 33.66 10.29
N PRO A 300 -5.24 33.94 10.75
CA PRO A 300 -5.88 35.23 10.52
C PRO A 300 -5.12 36.34 11.26
N THR A 301 -5.13 37.54 10.73
CA THR A 301 -4.39 38.70 11.29
C THR A 301 -4.93 39.16 12.64
N GLU A 302 -6.24 39.22 12.81
CA GLU A 302 -6.87 39.74 14.05
C GLU A 302 -8.09 38.95 14.49
N ASP A 303 -8.94 38.48 13.58
CA ASP A 303 -10.20 37.82 13.90
C ASP A 303 -10.01 36.39 14.40
N PRO A 304 -10.88 35.87 15.28
CA PRO A 304 -10.85 34.47 15.69
C PRO A 304 -11.13 33.55 14.49
N PHE A 305 -10.44 32.42 14.45
CA PHE A 305 -10.63 31.43 13.39
C PHE A 305 -10.62 30.01 13.95
N ILE A 306 -11.56 29.16 13.48
CA ILE A 306 -11.64 27.75 13.86
C ILE A 306 -11.04 26.87 12.78
N TYR A 307 -10.00 26.09 13.09
CA TYR A 307 -9.45 25.09 12.20
C TYR A 307 -10.27 23.80 12.24
N THR A 308 -10.68 23.36 13.43
CA THR A 308 -11.43 22.12 13.62
C THR A 308 -12.15 22.08 14.95
N SER A 309 -13.13 21.17 15.07
CA SER A 309 -13.78 20.82 16.34
C SER A 309 -13.82 19.30 16.51
N ALA A 310 -13.66 18.82 17.73
CA ALA A 310 -13.71 17.40 18.05
C ALA A 310 -14.50 17.13 19.34
N PRO A 311 -15.37 16.10 19.36
CA PRO A 311 -15.73 15.23 18.26
C PRO A 311 -16.62 15.91 17.22
N ALA A 312 -16.45 15.55 15.94
CA ALA A 312 -17.33 16.03 14.86
C ALA A 312 -18.65 15.26 14.80
N LEU A 313 -18.72 14.08 15.41
CA LEU A 313 -19.92 13.26 15.56
C LEU A 313 -20.18 12.99 17.05
N ILE A 314 -21.40 13.26 17.48
CA ILE A 314 -21.87 13.03 18.85
C ILE A 314 -23.07 12.12 18.77
N ARG A 315 -23.26 11.26 19.77
CA ARG A 315 -24.39 10.34 19.78
C ARG A 315 -25.65 10.98 20.30
N GLN A 316 -26.71 10.63 19.64
CA GLN A 316 -28.05 10.93 20.16
C GLN A 316 -28.25 10.26 21.54
N GLY A 317 -28.73 11.03 22.49
CA GLY A 317 -29.04 10.54 23.84
C GLY A 317 -27.91 10.61 24.86
N ASP A 318 -26.71 11.03 24.46
CA ASP A 318 -25.63 11.30 25.39
C ASP A 318 -26.09 12.37 26.43
N GLN A 319 -25.72 12.16 27.69
CA GLN A 319 -26.15 13.05 28.76
C GLN A 319 -25.39 14.38 28.76
N ARG A 320 -24.19 14.35 28.17
CA ARG A 320 -23.28 15.49 28.10
C ARG A 320 -22.10 15.15 27.25
N GLU A 321 -21.73 16.04 26.34
CA GLU A 321 -20.52 15.89 25.52
C GLU A 321 -19.64 17.15 25.65
N THR A 322 -18.33 16.94 25.49
CA THR A 322 -17.35 18.02 25.52
C THR A 322 -16.76 18.16 24.13
N ILE A 323 -16.90 19.36 23.53
CA ILE A 323 -16.31 19.67 22.24
C ILE A 323 -15.08 20.54 22.48
N GLU A 324 -13.95 20.11 21.95
CA GLU A 324 -12.74 20.90 21.83
C GLU A 324 -12.75 21.62 20.47
N ILE A 325 -12.58 22.92 20.50
CA ILE A 325 -12.47 23.80 19.32
C ILE A 325 -11.02 24.23 19.20
N VAL A 326 -10.36 23.90 18.12
CA VAL A 326 -8.96 24.25 17.84
C VAL A 326 -8.95 25.34 16.80
N GLY A 327 -8.19 26.40 17.04
CA GLY A 327 -8.19 27.57 16.16
C GLY A 327 -7.03 28.54 16.43
N ALA A 328 -7.25 29.80 16.05
CA ALA A 328 -6.31 30.90 16.27
C ALA A 328 -7.04 32.14 16.80
N ASN A 329 -6.25 33.03 17.41
CA ASN A 329 -6.68 34.32 17.94
C ASN A 329 -7.81 34.23 18.97
N PHE A 330 -7.89 33.14 19.72
CA PHE A 330 -8.83 33.02 20.81
C PHE A 330 -8.37 33.76 22.07
N ASP A 331 -9.31 34.31 22.81
CA ASP A 331 -9.08 34.95 24.09
C ASP A 331 -9.95 34.29 25.21
N ASN A 332 -9.61 34.57 26.44
CA ASN A 332 -10.32 34.01 27.59
C ASN A 332 -11.72 34.62 27.82
N LYS A 333 -12.09 35.64 27.10
CA LYS A 333 -13.40 36.31 27.14
C LYS A 333 -14.26 36.01 25.91
N ASP A 334 -13.72 35.30 24.92
CA ASP A 334 -14.48 34.93 23.74
C ASP A 334 -15.67 34.04 24.08
N LYS A 335 -16.72 34.17 23.29
CA LYS A 335 -17.93 33.37 23.38
C LYS A 335 -17.95 32.36 22.22
N VAL A 336 -18.43 31.19 22.52
CA VAL A 336 -18.77 30.23 21.46
C VAL A 336 -20.24 30.36 21.12
N LEU A 337 -20.58 30.51 19.87
CA LEU A 337 -21.94 30.47 19.35
C LEU A 337 -22.27 29.06 18.89
N LEU A 338 -23.16 28.37 19.54
CA LEU A 338 -23.68 27.08 19.17
C LEU A 338 -25.09 27.28 18.57
N ASP A 339 -25.26 27.06 17.27
CA ASP A 339 -26.46 27.38 16.51
C ASP A 339 -26.91 28.85 16.68
N GLY A 340 -25.94 29.75 16.87
CA GLY A 340 -26.19 31.17 17.12
C GLY A 340 -26.41 31.56 18.58
N GLU A 341 -26.56 30.60 19.47
CA GLU A 341 -26.76 30.84 20.94
C GLU A 341 -25.40 30.82 21.65
N GLU A 342 -25.21 31.79 22.58
CA GLU A 342 -23.93 31.89 23.32
C GLU A 342 -23.76 30.77 24.34
N VAL A 343 -22.56 30.15 24.28
CA VAL A 343 -22.09 29.14 25.21
C VAL A 343 -20.77 29.58 25.81
N GLU A 344 -20.67 29.58 27.14
CA GLU A 344 -19.45 29.91 27.86
C GLU A 344 -18.42 28.76 27.71
N PRO A 345 -17.18 29.04 27.20
CA PRO A 345 -16.13 28.05 27.23
C PRO A 345 -15.70 27.69 28.65
N ARG A 346 -15.38 26.41 28.90
CA ARG A 346 -14.84 25.96 30.20
C ARG A 346 -13.37 26.23 30.36
N ASN A 347 -12.65 26.03 29.26
CA ASN A 347 -11.21 26.29 29.14
C ASN A 347 -10.97 27.12 27.90
N SER A 348 -10.11 28.10 28.01
CA SER A 348 -9.73 28.98 26.92
C SER A 348 -8.23 29.18 26.90
N THR A 349 -7.64 29.00 25.74
CA THR A 349 -6.27 29.37 25.39
C THR A 349 -6.30 30.06 24.04
N ARG A 350 -5.20 30.69 23.63
CA ARG A 350 -5.11 31.34 22.30
C ARG A 350 -5.39 30.42 21.10
N ARG A 351 -5.35 29.10 21.30
CA ARG A 351 -5.52 28.11 20.23
C ARG A 351 -6.61 27.06 20.51
N ARG A 352 -7.21 27.07 21.70
CA ARG A 352 -8.21 26.05 22.09
C ARG A 352 -9.29 26.64 22.98
N LEU A 353 -10.52 26.30 22.65
CA LEU A 353 -11.70 26.51 23.49
C LEU A 353 -12.37 25.17 23.76
N THR A 354 -12.96 25.00 24.91
CA THR A 354 -13.68 23.79 25.25
C THR A 354 -15.09 24.17 25.71
N ILE A 355 -16.11 23.63 25.06
CA ILE A 355 -17.52 23.79 25.48
C ILE A 355 -18.12 22.48 25.92
N VAL A 356 -19.26 22.57 26.60
CA VAL A 356 -20.07 21.41 26.94
C VAL A 356 -21.44 21.55 26.31
N VAL A 357 -21.74 20.57 25.47
CA VAL A 357 -23.04 20.42 24.83
C VAL A 357 -24.00 19.71 25.82
N LYS A 358 -25.15 20.26 26.00
CA LYS A 358 -26.15 19.75 26.94
C LYS A 358 -27.02 18.66 26.32
N LYS A 359 -27.58 17.79 27.16
CA LYS A 359 -28.39 16.64 26.74
C LYS A 359 -29.63 17.02 25.91
N GLU A 360 -30.16 18.22 26.08
CA GLU A 360 -31.35 18.68 25.36
C GLU A 360 -31.06 18.79 23.85
N LEU A 361 -29.87 19.27 23.49
CA LEU A 361 -29.42 19.34 22.10
C LEU A 361 -29.03 17.95 21.56
N LEU A 362 -28.51 17.10 22.42
CA LEU A 362 -28.13 15.73 22.07
C LEU A 362 -29.30 14.75 21.99
N ALA A 363 -30.54 15.21 22.36
CA ALA A 363 -31.74 14.37 22.29
C ALA A 363 -32.23 14.12 20.84
N THR A 364 -31.91 15.01 19.92
CA THR A 364 -32.33 14.94 18.52
C THR A 364 -31.14 14.87 17.58
N THR A 365 -31.27 14.07 16.52
CA THR A 365 -30.25 14.04 15.46
C THR A 365 -30.28 15.31 14.63
N GLY A 366 -29.12 15.77 14.21
CA GLY A 366 -29.03 17.00 13.41
C GLY A 366 -27.59 17.49 13.29
N THR A 367 -27.39 18.45 12.41
CA THR A 367 -26.09 19.14 12.27
C THR A 367 -26.19 20.47 13.01
N HIS A 368 -25.21 20.75 13.83
CA HIS A 368 -25.08 21.92 14.67
C HIS A 368 -23.87 22.74 14.26
N THR A 369 -23.99 24.08 14.35
CA THR A 369 -22.94 25.01 13.95
C THR A 369 -22.18 25.58 15.14
N LEU A 370 -20.89 25.82 14.95
CA LEU A 370 -20.01 26.46 15.91
C LEU A 370 -19.32 27.67 15.27
N GLN A 371 -19.38 28.81 15.97
CA GLN A 371 -18.57 30.01 15.70
C GLN A 371 -17.97 30.53 17.00
N VAL A 372 -16.91 31.29 16.91
CA VAL A 372 -16.35 32.05 18.03
C VAL A 372 -16.58 33.52 17.77
N ARG A 373 -17.03 34.27 18.80
CA ARG A 373 -17.16 35.70 18.78
C ARG A 373 -16.22 36.30 19.82
N ASP A 374 -15.36 37.19 19.38
CA ASP A 374 -14.45 37.94 20.25
C ASP A 374 -15.15 39.09 21.01
N GLN A 375 -14.40 39.83 21.80
CA GLN A 375 -14.90 40.94 22.61
C GLN A 375 -15.33 42.15 21.77
N ASP A 376 -14.78 42.32 20.58
CA ASP A 376 -15.06 43.39 19.63
C ASP A 376 -16.25 43.08 18.74
N GLY A 377 -16.77 41.84 18.82
CA GLY A 377 -17.93 41.36 18.07
C GLY A 377 -17.60 40.67 16.76
N ASN A 378 -16.30 40.47 16.43
CA ASN A 378 -15.87 39.77 15.24
C ASN A 378 -16.19 38.27 15.35
N LEU A 379 -16.60 37.68 14.24
CA LEU A 379 -17.00 36.26 14.16
C LEU A 379 -15.98 35.44 13.42
N SER A 380 -15.69 34.24 13.93
CA SER A 380 -14.92 33.24 13.22
C SER A 380 -15.67 32.69 12.01
N ASN A 381 -14.98 31.86 11.19
CA ASN A 381 -15.65 30.96 10.27
C ASN A 381 -16.58 29.99 11.03
N ILE A 382 -17.56 29.40 10.29
CA ILE A 382 -18.47 28.40 10.82
C ILE A 382 -17.86 27.01 10.61
N VAL A 383 -17.82 26.20 11.68
CA VAL A 383 -17.61 24.76 11.60
C VAL A 383 -18.84 24.03 12.12
N SER A 384 -18.98 22.75 11.86
CA SER A 384 -20.14 21.98 12.30
C SER A 384 -19.76 20.65 12.92
N PHE A 385 -20.63 20.16 13.80
CA PHE A 385 -20.66 18.77 14.25
C PHE A 385 -22.06 18.19 14.07
N SER A 386 -22.17 16.86 14.04
CA SER A 386 -23.48 16.21 13.87
C SER A 386 -23.79 15.31 15.06
N VAL A 387 -25.05 15.41 15.55
CA VAL A 387 -25.62 14.40 16.45
C VAL A 387 -26.18 13.28 15.58
N VAL A 388 -25.64 12.09 15.74
CA VAL A 388 -26.02 10.91 14.96
C VAL A 388 -26.69 9.86 15.83
N PRO A 389 -27.56 9.00 15.28
CA PRO A 389 -28.17 7.91 16.03
C PRO A 389 -27.09 7.05 16.69
N ASP A 390 -27.35 6.61 17.92
CA ASP A 390 -26.46 5.65 18.54
C ASP A 390 -26.58 4.31 17.82
N VAL A 391 -25.45 3.74 17.47
CA VAL A 391 -25.40 2.40 16.85
C VAL A 391 -25.48 1.34 17.94
N THR A 392 -26.17 0.24 17.63
CA THR A 392 -26.25 -0.92 18.51
C THR A 392 -25.39 -2.04 18.00
N VAL A 393 -24.54 -2.57 18.85
CA VAL A 393 -23.75 -3.77 18.60
C VAL A 393 -24.44 -4.97 19.22
N ALA A 394 -24.67 -6.00 18.41
CA ALA A 394 -25.28 -7.25 18.87
C ALA A 394 -24.48 -8.47 18.38
N THR A 395 -24.57 -9.57 19.10
CA THR A 395 -23.99 -10.83 18.68
C THR A 395 -24.93 -11.57 17.74
N LEU A 396 -24.47 -11.89 16.52
CA LEU A 396 -25.23 -12.67 15.56
C LEU A 396 -25.04 -14.18 15.80
N ALA A 397 -23.80 -14.64 15.96
CA ALA A 397 -23.47 -16.05 16.20
C ALA A 397 -22.12 -16.19 16.91
N GLY A 398 -21.90 -17.32 17.58
CA GLY A 398 -20.66 -17.63 18.27
C GLY A 398 -20.68 -17.27 19.77
N ARG A 399 -19.54 -16.89 20.34
CA ARG A 399 -19.26 -16.59 21.75
C ARG A 399 -18.77 -17.76 22.60
N GLN A 400 -18.82 -18.99 22.10
CA GLN A 400 -18.31 -20.14 22.84
C GLN A 400 -16.98 -20.60 22.24
N VAL A 401 -15.96 -20.75 23.09
CA VAL A 401 -14.68 -21.35 22.69
C VAL A 401 -14.84 -22.85 22.53
N GLY A 402 -14.34 -23.40 21.44
CA GLY A 402 -14.27 -24.85 21.26
C GLY A 402 -14.24 -25.26 19.80
N PHE A 403 -13.88 -26.52 19.61
CA PHE A 403 -14.00 -27.18 18.32
C PHE A 403 -15.46 -27.65 18.18
N ASN A 404 -16.18 -27.21 17.17
CA ASN A 404 -17.41 -27.86 16.78
C ASN A 404 -17.08 -28.77 15.60
N PHE A 405 -17.12 -30.07 15.83
CA PHE A 405 -16.79 -31.08 14.83
C PHE A 405 -18.01 -31.51 14.01
N ASP A 406 -19.16 -30.90 14.25
CA ASP A 406 -20.36 -31.24 13.50
C ASP A 406 -20.25 -30.58 12.11
N ASP A 407 -20.15 -31.43 11.08
CA ASP A 407 -20.23 -31.05 9.66
C ASP A 407 -21.64 -30.57 9.27
N LEU A 408 -22.53 -30.50 10.23
CA LEU A 408 -23.93 -30.11 10.08
C LEU A 408 -24.13 -28.61 10.44
N CYS A 409 -25.23 -28.06 9.97
CA CYS A 409 -25.65 -26.72 10.36
C CYS A 409 -26.06 -26.70 11.83
N VAL A 410 -25.66 -25.65 12.54
CA VAL A 410 -25.97 -25.45 13.96
C VAL A 410 -26.62 -24.07 14.19
N SER A 411 -27.41 -23.95 15.25
CA SER A 411 -27.99 -22.66 15.62
C SER A 411 -26.89 -21.68 16.02
N ARG A 412 -27.22 -20.39 16.00
CA ARG A 412 -26.31 -19.31 16.39
C ARG A 412 -25.75 -19.46 17.80
N GLU A 413 -26.55 -20.02 18.74
CA GLU A 413 -26.16 -20.23 20.13
C GLU A 413 -25.20 -21.43 20.27
N ALA A 414 -25.33 -22.42 19.41
CA ALA A 414 -24.49 -23.60 19.38
C ALA A 414 -23.20 -23.41 18.55
N ALA A 415 -23.17 -22.37 17.73
CA ALA A 415 -22.03 -22.09 16.86
C ALA A 415 -20.75 -21.82 17.66
N ARG A 416 -19.66 -22.45 17.26
CA ARG A 416 -18.33 -22.27 17.86
C ARG A 416 -17.36 -21.93 16.77
N PHE A 417 -16.74 -20.77 16.91
CA PHE A 417 -15.65 -20.31 16.04
C PHE A 417 -14.32 -20.39 16.77
N ARG A 418 -13.24 -20.47 15.98
CA ARG A 418 -11.89 -20.35 16.50
C ARG A 418 -11.10 -19.41 15.62
N ARG A 419 -11.06 -18.13 16.00
CA ARG A 419 -10.49 -17.02 15.25
C ARG A 419 -11.15 -16.84 13.87
N PRO A 420 -12.45 -16.50 13.81
CA PRO A 420 -13.06 -16.09 12.56
C PRO A 420 -12.32 -14.84 12.01
N ARG A 421 -12.02 -14.86 10.70
CA ARG A 421 -11.14 -13.83 10.08
C ARG A 421 -11.88 -12.95 9.11
N ARG A 422 -12.05 -13.39 7.90
CA ARG A 422 -12.67 -12.65 6.81
C ARG A 422 -14.05 -13.20 6.48
N MET A 423 -14.84 -12.33 5.90
CA MET A 423 -16.21 -12.64 5.49
C MET A 423 -16.48 -12.08 4.10
N ALA A 424 -17.37 -12.70 3.35
CA ALA A 424 -17.90 -12.23 2.09
C ALA A 424 -19.41 -12.55 1.99
N MET A 425 -20.18 -11.64 1.39
CA MET A 425 -21.58 -11.91 1.08
C MET A 425 -21.68 -12.71 -0.22
N GLY A 426 -22.37 -13.83 -0.18
CA GLY A 426 -22.66 -14.62 -1.36
C GLY A 426 -23.90 -14.13 -2.12
N PRO A 427 -24.05 -14.52 -3.41
CA PRO A 427 -25.24 -14.18 -4.21
C PRO A 427 -26.51 -14.83 -3.68
N ASP A 428 -26.40 -15.83 -2.82
CA ASP A 428 -27.48 -16.51 -2.10
C ASP A 428 -27.89 -15.81 -0.79
N GLY A 429 -27.26 -14.67 -0.47
CA GLY A 429 -27.51 -13.89 0.73
C GLY A 429 -26.91 -14.50 2.01
N LEU A 430 -26.09 -15.54 1.90
CA LEU A 430 -25.34 -16.08 3.02
C LEU A 430 -24.00 -15.36 3.19
N ILE A 431 -23.53 -15.30 4.41
CA ILE A 431 -22.19 -14.83 4.73
C ILE A 431 -21.25 -16.04 4.71
N TYR A 432 -20.26 -16.02 3.84
CA TYR A 432 -19.16 -16.97 3.81
C TYR A 432 -18.03 -16.44 4.69
N LEU A 433 -17.48 -17.28 5.55
CA LEU A 433 -16.44 -16.85 6.47
C LEU A 433 -15.34 -17.91 6.65
N THR A 434 -14.15 -17.44 6.91
CA THR A 434 -13.01 -18.27 7.26
C THR A 434 -12.93 -18.44 8.78
N ASP A 435 -13.01 -19.67 9.23
CA ASP A 435 -12.85 -20.07 10.62
C ASP A 435 -11.42 -20.59 10.81
N GLN A 436 -10.46 -19.64 10.91
CA GLN A 436 -9.04 -19.82 10.63
C GLN A 436 -8.40 -20.97 11.40
N GLN A 437 -8.52 -20.99 12.72
CA GLN A 437 -7.91 -22.03 13.56
C GLN A 437 -8.74 -23.32 13.64
N ASN A 438 -9.96 -23.32 13.12
CA ASN A 438 -10.71 -24.54 12.84
C ASN A 438 -10.39 -25.12 11.45
N HIS A 439 -9.58 -24.41 10.65
CA HIS A 439 -9.20 -24.84 9.29
C HIS A 439 -10.40 -25.13 8.39
N ALA A 440 -11.47 -24.35 8.53
CA ALA A 440 -12.75 -24.58 7.88
C ALA A 440 -13.31 -23.30 7.24
N ILE A 441 -14.12 -23.50 6.21
CA ILE A 441 -14.94 -22.47 5.58
C ILE A 441 -16.38 -22.69 6.01
N ARG A 442 -16.98 -21.63 6.56
CA ARG A 442 -18.34 -21.69 7.10
C ARG A 442 -19.27 -20.75 6.33
N THR A 443 -20.55 -21.06 6.34
CA THR A 443 -21.61 -20.11 5.97
C THR A 443 -22.41 -19.71 7.21
N LEU A 444 -22.87 -18.48 7.24
CA LEU A 444 -23.74 -17.93 8.28
C LEU A 444 -24.93 -17.27 7.60
N ASN A 445 -26.14 -17.69 7.98
CA ASN A 445 -27.36 -17.02 7.54
C ASN A 445 -27.59 -15.75 8.38
N PRO A 446 -27.54 -14.55 7.78
CA PRO A 446 -27.68 -13.31 8.53
C PRO A 446 -29.05 -13.08 9.15
N ALA A 447 -30.08 -13.77 8.67
CA ALA A 447 -31.45 -13.66 9.19
C ALA A 447 -31.71 -14.58 10.40
N THR A 448 -31.20 -15.82 10.36
CA THR A 448 -31.43 -16.83 11.39
C THR A 448 -30.27 -16.99 12.36
N GLY A 449 -29.07 -16.62 11.96
CA GLY A 449 -27.82 -16.89 12.68
C GLY A 449 -27.36 -18.34 12.57
N GLU A 450 -27.99 -19.17 11.74
CA GLU A 450 -27.56 -20.55 11.49
C GLU A 450 -26.19 -20.59 10.84
N VAL A 451 -25.31 -21.45 11.34
CA VAL A 451 -23.93 -21.61 10.88
C VAL A 451 -23.71 -23.03 10.35
N CYS A 452 -23.25 -23.14 9.11
CA CYS A 452 -22.92 -24.43 8.49
C CYS A 452 -21.44 -24.49 8.10
N THR A 453 -20.79 -25.66 8.22
CA THR A 453 -19.49 -25.93 7.62
C THR A 453 -19.70 -26.37 6.17
N ILE A 454 -19.08 -25.68 5.23
CA ILE A 454 -19.17 -26.03 3.81
C ILE A 454 -17.93 -26.74 3.29
N ALA A 455 -16.75 -26.47 3.84
CA ALA A 455 -15.52 -27.14 3.43
C ALA A 455 -14.48 -27.12 4.55
N GLY A 456 -13.56 -28.07 4.54
CA GLY A 456 -12.52 -28.25 5.53
C GLY A 456 -12.85 -29.30 6.58
N THR A 457 -11.83 -29.93 7.14
CA THR A 457 -11.94 -30.87 8.26
C THR A 457 -11.57 -30.14 9.53
N THR A 458 -12.56 -29.83 10.33
CA THR A 458 -12.41 -29.01 11.54
C THR A 458 -11.30 -29.50 12.44
N GLY A 459 -10.36 -28.62 12.79
CA GLY A 459 -9.22 -28.90 13.64
C GLY A 459 -8.03 -29.60 12.96
N SER A 460 -8.14 -29.91 11.66
CA SER A 460 -7.07 -30.57 10.90
C SER A 460 -6.50 -29.62 9.84
N SER A 461 -5.27 -29.15 10.06
CA SER A 461 -4.57 -28.36 9.04
C SER A 461 -3.95 -29.27 7.98
N GLY A 462 -3.93 -28.82 6.72
CA GLY A 462 -3.35 -29.58 5.64
C GLY A 462 -3.56 -28.95 4.27
N TYR A 463 -3.18 -29.70 3.24
CA TYR A 463 -3.33 -29.31 1.84
C TYR A 463 -3.82 -30.54 1.04
N ASN A 464 -5.13 -30.67 0.92
CA ASN A 464 -5.76 -31.72 0.11
C ASN A 464 -6.84 -31.10 -0.76
N ASP A 465 -6.76 -31.31 -2.06
CA ASP A 465 -7.80 -31.01 -3.03
C ASP A 465 -8.81 -32.18 -3.12
N SER A 466 -10.07 -31.86 -3.39
CA SER A 466 -11.07 -32.90 -3.71
C SER A 466 -10.86 -33.37 -5.13
N GLY A 467 -10.33 -34.54 -5.31
CA GLY A 467 -10.05 -35.13 -6.63
C GLY A 467 -8.95 -36.17 -6.59
N ASN A 468 -8.28 -36.32 -5.45
CA ASN A 468 -7.38 -37.43 -5.25
C ASN A 468 -8.21 -38.71 -4.95
N PRO A 469 -8.13 -39.77 -5.75
CA PRO A 469 -8.98 -40.96 -5.64
C PRO A 469 -8.73 -41.81 -4.37
N ARG A 470 -8.11 -41.28 -3.34
CA ARG A 470 -7.75 -41.98 -2.09
C ARG A 470 -8.43 -41.43 -0.85
N ASP A 471 -9.67 -40.96 -0.93
CA ASP A 471 -10.57 -40.68 0.22
C ASP A 471 -9.95 -39.90 1.41
N PHE A 472 -9.11 -38.91 1.16
CA PHE A 472 -8.67 -38.02 2.21
C PHE A 472 -9.63 -36.84 2.34
N PRO A 473 -10.01 -36.46 3.56
CA PRO A 473 -10.89 -35.32 3.78
C PRO A 473 -10.20 -34.01 3.29
N ILE A 474 -11.02 -33.10 2.75
CA ILE A 474 -10.57 -31.77 2.35
C ILE A 474 -9.96 -31.06 3.56
N THR A 475 -8.78 -30.53 3.39
CA THR A 475 -8.10 -29.76 4.45
C THR A 475 -7.60 -28.43 3.94
N PHE A 476 -7.64 -27.42 4.82
CA PHE A 476 -7.05 -26.10 4.64
C PHE A 476 -5.96 -25.87 5.69
N SER A 477 -5.07 -24.92 5.44
CA SER A 477 -4.08 -24.50 6.43
C SER A 477 -4.19 -22.99 6.68
N PHE A 478 -4.78 -22.64 7.82
CA PHE A 478 -5.02 -21.25 8.22
C PHE A 478 -5.70 -20.42 7.11
N PRO A 479 -6.93 -20.80 6.67
CA PRO A 479 -7.68 -20.01 5.71
C PRO A 479 -7.91 -18.60 6.25
N ASN A 480 -7.71 -17.56 5.42
CA ASN A 480 -7.75 -16.18 5.87
C ASN A 480 -8.77 -15.34 5.09
N GLY A 481 -8.51 -14.99 3.85
CA GLY A 481 -9.43 -14.25 2.98
C GLY A 481 -10.48 -15.17 2.35
N VAL A 482 -11.65 -14.60 2.05
CA VAL A 482 -12.71 -15.29 1.31
C VAL A 482 -13.43 -14.29 0.39
N ALA A 483 -13.68 -14.70 -0.85
CA ALA A 483 -14.51 -13.97 -1.81
C ALA A 483 -15.44 -14.93 -2.53
N VAL A 484 -16.64 -14.45 -2.86
CA VAL A 484 -17.67 -15.24 -3.55
C VAL A 484 -18.01 -14.59 -4.88
N ALA A 485 -17.84 -15.33 -5.97
CA ALA A 485 -18.19 -14.86 -7.30
C ALA A 485 -19.72 -14.91 -7.53
N SER A 486 -20.20 -14.19 -8.53
CA SER A 486 -21.62 -14.13 -8.88
C SER A 486 -22.23 -15.48 -9.28
N ASN A 487 -21.41 -16.42 -9.75
CA ASN A 487 -21.81 -17.80 -10.06
C ASN A 487 -21.81 -18.73 -8.82
N GLY A 488 -21.42 -18.22 -7.64
CA GLY A 488 -21.35 -18.98 -6.40
C GLY A 488 -20.02 -19.69 -6.13
N ASP A 489 -19.01 -19.55 -7.00
CA ASP A 489 -17.65 -20.03 -6.76
C ASP A 489 -17.02 -19.26 -5.59
N VAL A 490 -16.34 -19.97 -4.68
CA VAL A 490 -15.74 -19.38 -3.48
C VAL A 490 -14.23 -19.49 -3.57
N PHE A 491 -13.56 -18.34 -3.48
CA PHE A 491 -12.11 -18.24 -3.46
C PHE A 491 -11.63 -18.00 -2.05
N VAL A 492 -10.63 -18.74 -1.60
CA VAL A 492 -10.10 -18.72 -0.23
C VAL A 492 -8.60 -18.58 -0.25
N THR A 493 -8.06 -17.57 0.43
CA THR A 493 -6.61 -17.46 0.64
C THR A 493 -6.20 -18.34 1.82
N GLU A 494 -5.08 -19.03 1.68
CA GLU A 494 -4.50 -19.85 2.74
C GLU A 494 -3.14 -19.31 3.16
N ASN A 495 -3.06 -18.80 4.39
CA ASN A 495 -1.79 -18.28 4.92
C ASN A 495 -0.75 -19.39 5.14
N GLY A 496 -1.19 -20.57 5.57
CA GLY A 496 -0.27 -21.68 5.85
C GLY A 496 0.25 -22.40 4.61
N ASN A 497 -0.46 -22.29 3.48
CA ASN A 497 -0.07 -22.93 2.21
C ASN A 497 0.37 -21.91 1.14
N HIS A 498 0.19 -20.60 1.40
CA HIS A 498 0.54 -19.52 0.47
C HIS A 498 -0.14 -19.62 -0.90
N VAL A 499 -1.39 -20.07 -0.93
CA VAL A 499 -2.16 -20.31 -2.16
C VAL A 499 -3.56 -19.71 -2.08
N ILE A 500 -4.24 -19.68 -3.21
CA ILE A 500 -5.68 -19.40 -3.31
C ILE A 500 -6.38 -20.70 -3.71
N ARG A 501 -7.36 -21.12 -2.90
CA ARG A 501 -8.19 -22.30 -3.17
C ARG A 501 -9.52 -21.87 -3.79
N LEU A 502 -10.06 -22.74 -4.63
CA LEU A 502 -11.36 -22.59 -5.26
C LEU A 502 -12.30 -23.70 -4.79
N ILE A 503 -13.45 -23.32 -4.26
CA ILE A 503 -14.55 -24.23 -3.90
C ILE A 503 -15.67 -24.03 -4.92
N GLN A 504 -16.07 -25.10 -5.59
CA GLN A 504 -17.15 -25.09 -6.58
C GLN A 504 -18.22 -26.12 -6.22
N GLY A 505 -19.46 -25.82 -6.59
CA GLY A 505 -20.60 -26.70 -6.28
C GLY A 505 -21.00 -26.65 -4.82
N ARG A 506 -21.93 -27.56 -4.44
CA ARG A 506 -22.48 -27.67 -3.08
C ARG A 506 -22.76 -29.14 -2.70
N GLY A 507 -22.73 -29.39 -1.40
CA GLY A 507 -23.02 -30.75 -0.87
C GLY A 507 -22.11 -31.80 -1.50
N ALA A 508 -22.71 -32.95 -1.93
CA ALA A 508 -21.94 -34.06 -2.50
C ALA A 508 -21.25 -33.75 -3.85
N ALA A 509 -21.68 -32.69 -4.55
CA ALA A 509 -21.04 -32.23 -5.79
C ALA A 509 -19.96 -31.17 -5.57
N MET A 510 -19.64 -30.84 -4.34
CA MET A 510 -18.62 -29.82 -4.01
C MET A 510 -17.23 -30.34 -4.36
N THR A 511 -16.45 -29.48 -5.00
CA THR A 511 -15.04 -29.72 -5.28
C THR A 511 -14.20 -28.59 -4.69
N VAL A 512 -13.00 -28.92 -4.24
CA VAL A 512 -12.00 -27.96 -3.81
C VAL A 512 -10.72 -28.22 -4.60
N SER A 513 -10.18 -27.17 -5.19
CA SER A 513 -8.94 -27.23 -5.97
C SER A 513 -8.06 -26.02 -5.67
N THR A 514 -6.78 -26.12 -5.96
CA THR A 514 -5.89 -24.95 -5.95
C THR A 514 -6.15 -24.12 -7.20
N PHE A 515 -6.50 -22.85 -7.01
CA PHE A 515 -6.76 -21.92 -8.10
C PHE A 515 -5.49 -21.16 -8.52
N ALA A 516 -4.73 -20.64 -7.54
CA ALA A 516 -3.52 -19.87 -7.80
C ALA A 516 -2.48 -20.08 -6.70
N GLY A 517 -1.22 -19.91 -7.07
CA GLY A 517 -0.06 -20.10 -6.20
C GLY A 517 0.64 -21.43 -6.45
N ARG A 518 1.96 -21.37 -6.47
CA ARG A 518 2.80 -22.56 -6.64
C ARG A 518 2.86 -23.33 -5.33
N PHE A 519 2.28 -24.49 -5.34
CA PHE A 519 2.61 -25.52 -4.35
C PHE A 519 3.78 -26.35 -4.90
N ARG A 520 4.95 -26.24 -4.31
CA ARG A 520 6.07 -27.14 -4.66
C ARG A 520 5.76 -28.52 -4.12
N GLU A 521 5.53 -29.50 -5.02
CA GLU A 521 5.59 -30.91 -4.64
C GLU A 521 7.04 -31.24 -4.26
N GLU A 522 7.23 -31.77 -3.05
CA GLU A 522 8.47 -32.44 -2.69
C GLU A 522 8.68 -33.67 -3.59
N THR A 523 9.91 -33.84 -4.03
CA THR A 523 10.35 -34.94 -4.91
C THR A 523 10.01 -36.32 -4.36
N ASP A 524 9.96 -37.34 -5.23
CA ASP A 524 9.60 -38.75 -4.96
C ASP A 524 10.23 -39.44 -3.73
N ARG A 525 11.26 -38.83 -3.12
CA ARG A 525 11.87 -39.34 -1.87
C ARG A 525 11.00 -39.20 -0.63
N ASP A 526 10.05 -38.24 -0.60
CA ASP A 526 9.19 -38.02 0.55
C ASP A 526 7.89 -38.84 0.52
N ARG A 527 7.57 -39.49 -0.62
CA ARG A 527 6.41 -40.40 -0.74
C ARG A 527 6.50 -41.64 0.16
N GLN A 528 7.66 -41.96 0.72
CA GLN A 528 7.83 -43.10 1.62
C GLN A 528 7.54 -42.80 3.10
N ASN A 529 7.41 -41.51 3.51
CA ASN A 529 7.09 -41.11 4.88
C ASN A 529 5.63 -40.65 4.99
N ARG A 530 4.71 -41.60 4.97
CA ARG A 530 3.24 -41.41 4.94
C ARG A 530 2.60 -40.74 6.16
N PHE A 531 3.34 -40.24 7.15
CA PHE A 531 2.78 -39.75 8.41
C PHE A 531 3.30 -38.41 8.92
N LYS A 532 4.02 -37.65 8.14
CA LYS A 532 4.40 -36.25 8.52
C LYS A 532 4.03 -35.26 7.42
N SER A 533 2.73 -34.96 7.30
CA SER A 533 2.28 -33.86 6.47
C SER A 533 2.15 -32.58 7.33
N THR A 534 3.25 -31.98 7.67
CA THR A 534 3.30 -30.54 7.93
C THR A 534 3.99 -29.91 6.74
N ARG A 535 3.32 -29.95 5.60
CA ARG A 535 3.75 -29.21 4.41
C ARG A 535 3.30 -27.77 4.59
N ASN A 536 4.16 -26.96 5.16
CA ASN A 536 4.03 -25.51 5.03
C ASN A 536 4.54 -25.17 3.62
N GLY A 537 3.65 -24.67 2.75
CA GLY A 537 4.05 -24.09 1.49
C GLY A 537 5.10 -23.01 1.75
N LYS A 538 6.15 -22.93 0.94
CA LYS A 538 7.09 -21.80 1.02
C LYS A 538 6.47 -20.63 0.30
N GLY A 539 6.35 -19.48 0.98
CA GLY A 539 5.92 -18.22 0.39
C GLY A 539 6.90 -17.76 -0.71
N GLY A 540 6.41 -17.01 -1.68
CA GLY A 540 7.20 -16.43 -2.76
C GLY A 540 6.53 -15.19 -3.33
N TYR A 541 7.24 -14.45 -4.17
CA TYR A 541 6.76 -13.26 -4.87
C TYR A 541 7.02 -13.40 -6.36
N PHE A 542 5.98 -13.77 -7.11
CA PHE A 542 6.11 -14.00 -8.54
C PHE A 542 4.80 -13.73 -9.29
N ASP A 543 4.88 -12.88 -10.32
CA ASP A 543 3.80 -12.59 -11.26
C ASP A 543 3.89 -13.54 -12.44
N ASP A 544 2.80 -14.24 -12.77
CA ASP A 544 2.71 -15.16 -13.91
C ASP A 544 1.27 -15.67 -14.08
N GLU A 545 1.06 -16.66 -14.92
CA GLU A 545 -0.16 -17.46 -14.92
C GLU A 545 -0.41 -18.05 -13.52
N VAL A 546 -1.68 -18.14 -13.10
CA VAL A 546 -2.07 -18.53 -11.74
C VAL A 546 -1.36 -19.79 -11.21
N ASN A 547 -1.09 -20.77 -12.07
CA ASN A 547 -0.40 -22.00 -11.69
C ASN A 547 1.10 -21.84 -11.44
N ASN A 548 1.70 -20.76 -11.91
CA ASN A 548 3.12 -20.46 -11.77
C ASN A 548 3.38 -19.31 -10.79
N SER A 549 2.35 -18.55 -10.44
CA SER A 549 2.45 -17.44 -9.51
C SER A 549 2.80 -17.88 -8.09
N ALA A 550 3.33 -16.96 -7.29
CA ALA A 550 3.65 -17.22 -5.89
C ALA A 550 3.21 -16.07 -5.00
N PHE A 551 2.74 -16.40 -3.80
CA PHE A 551 2.29 -15.48 -2.76
C PHE A 551 2.99 -15.75 -1.43
N ASN A 552 2.92 -14.79 -0.49
CA ASN A 552 3.46 -14.97 0.85
C ASN A 552 2.49 -14.43 1.90
N LEU A 553 1.86 -15.32 2.66
CA LEU A 553 0.77 -15.03 3.61
C LEU A 553 -0.34 -14.16 2.99
N PRO A 554 -0.98 -14.60 1.88
CA PRO A 554 -2.05 -13.82 1.26
C PRO A 554 -3.20 -13.64 2.25
N ASP A 555 -3.53 -12.38 2.60
CA ASP A 555 -4.48 -12.09 3.68
C ASP A 555 -5.92 -11.96 3.15
N ASP A 556 -6.20 -10.97 2.34
CA ASP A 556 -7.55 -10.67 1.85
C ASP A 556 -7.66 -10.85 0.33
N ILE A 557 -8.85 -11.20 -0.13
CA ILE A 557 -9.19 -11.30 -1.54
C ILE A 557 -10.59 -10.73 -1.78
N ILE A 558 -10.73 -9.89 -2.81
CA ILE A 558 -12.01 -9.36 -3.25
C ILE A 558 -12.19 -9.60 -4.76
N ILE A 559 -13.43 -9.62 -5.21
CA ILE A 559 -13.80 -9.76 -6.63
C ILE A 559 -14.54 -8.50 -7.07
N ALA A 560 -14.02 -7.84 -8.10
CA ALA A 560 -14.68 -6.72 -8.76
C ALA A 560 -15.85 -7.19 -9.64
N PRO A 561 -16.79 -6.29 -9.99
CA PRO A 561 -17.96 -6.67 -10.81
C PRO A 561 -17.61 -7.25 -12.20
N ASP A 562 -16.45 -6.93 -12.74
CA ASP A 562 -15.94 -7.46 -14.02
C ASP A 562 -15.27 -8.83 -13.88
N GLY A 563 -15.22 -9.39 -12.66
CA GLY A 563 -14.58 -10.67 -12.34
C GLY A 563 -13.07 -10.57 -12.04
N THR A 564 -12.48 -9.39 -12.11
CA THR A 564 -11.09 -9.16 -11.67
C THR A 564 -10.99 -9.36 -10.16
N MET A 565 -9.98 -10.11 -9.71
CA MET A 565 -9.72 -10.30 -8.29
C MET A 565 -8.55 -9.43 -7.85
N TYR A 566 -8.66 -8.87 -6.65
CA TYR A 566 -7.56 -8.16 -5.98
C TYR A 566 -7.19 -8.88 -4.70
N LEU A 567 -5.90 -8.99 -4.44
CA LEU A 567 -5.33 -9.76 -3.34
C LEU A 567 -4.36 -8.87 -2.53
N ALA A 568 -4.51 -8.88 -1.20
CA ALA A 568 -3.51 -8.37 -0.29
C ALA A 568 -2.47 -9.46 -0.01
N ASP A 569 -1.31 -9.37 -0.64
CA ASP A 569 -0.19 -10.30 -0.50
C ASP A 569 0.70 -9.80 0.65
N ALA A 570 0.22 -10.04 1.88
CA ALA A 570 0.60 -9.30 3.07
C ALA A 570 2.10 -9.31 3.36
N ASN A 571 2.73 -10.47 3.31
CA ASN A 571 4.15 -10.60 3.62
C ASN A 571 5.06 -10.30 2.42
N ASN A 572 4.49 -10.16 1.23
CA ASN A 572 5.14 -9.58 0.06
C ASN A 572 4.93 -8.06 -0.01
N HIS A 573 4.26 -7.45 0.96
CA HIS A 573 4.05 -6.00 1.04
C HIS A 573 3.50 -5.41 -0.26
N ALA A 574 2.63 -6.16 -0.94
CA ALA A 574 2.14 -5.85 -2.27
C ALA A 574 0.64 -6.12 -2.42
N ILE A 575 0.03 -5.42 -3.37
CA ILE A 575 -1.33 -5.67 -3.83
C ILE A 575 -1.24 -6.31 -5.20
N ARG A 576 -1.86 -7.49 -5.33
CA ARG A 576 -1.84 -8.27 -6.57
C ARG A 576 -3.22 -8.24 -7.23
N ARG A 577 -3.23 -8.40 -8.52
CA ARG A 577 -4.44 -8.52 -9.34
C ARG A 577 -4.43 -9.83 -10.09
N ILE A 578 -5.55 -10.54 -10.12
CA ILE A 578 -5.75 -11.72 -10.95
C ILE A 578 -6.83 -11.38 -11.95
N ARG A 579 -6.48 -11.36 -13.22
CA ARG A 579 -7.41 -11.08 -14.31
C ARG A 579 -7.39 -12.18 -15.36
N ARG A 580 -8.51 -12.30 -16.06
CA ARG A 580 -8.60 -13.21 -17.19
C ARG A 580 -7.92 -12.61 -18.42
N ASP A 581 -7.07 -13.40 -19.06
CA ASP A 581 -6.44 -13.09 -20.33
C ASP A 581 -6.69 -14.26 -21.31
N GLY A 582 -7.65 -14.06 -22.22
CA GLY A 582 -8.16 -15.14 -23.08
C GLY A 582 -8.75 -16.30 -22.28
N SER A 583 -8.13 -17.48 -22.38
CA SER A 583 -8.51 -18.68 -21.60
C SER A 583 -7.79 -18.84 -20.27
N ARG A 584 -6.80 -17.99 -19.98
CA ARG A 584 -5.91 -18.08 -18.81
C ARG A 584 -6.26 -17.03 -17.76
N PHE A 585 -5.76 -17.21 -16.55
CA PHE A 585 -5.74 -16.19 -15.51
C PHE A 585 -4.30 -15.79 -15.23
N MET A 586 -4.06 -14.49 -15.22
CA MET A 586 -2.74 -13.90 -14.96
C MET A 586 -2.72 -13.18 -13.64
N VAL A 587 -1.64 -13.36 -12.89
CA VAL A 587 -1.35 -12.63 -11.64
C VAL A 587 -0.39 -11.50 -11.96
N GLU A 588 -0.72 -10.29 -11.52
CA GLU A 588 0.08 -9.09 -11.75
C GLU A 588 0.16 -8.28 -10.46
N THR A 589 1.28 -7.63 -10.21
CA THR A 589 1.43 -6.68 -9.10
C THR A 589 0.80 -5.33 -9.49
N VAL A 590 -0.18 -4.88 -8.71
CA VAL A 590 -0.84 -3.57 -8.88
C VAL A 590 -0.05 -2.47 -8.19
N ALA A 591 0.40 -2.72 -6.97
CA ALA A 591 1.18 -1.76 -6.19
C ALA A 591 1.98 -2.46 -5.09
N GLY A 592 3.07 -1.83 -4.65
CA GLY A 592 4.05 -2.42 -3.76
C GLY A 592 5.21 -3.05 -4.52
N ASN A 593 6.33 -3.26 -3.86
CA ASN A 593 7.57 -3.71 -4.49
C ASN A 593 8.27 -4.84 -3.72
N GLY A 594 7.58 -5.48 -2.80
CA GLY A 594 8.15 -6.57 -1.99
C GLY A 594 8.92 -6.10 -0.74
N VAL A 595 9.10 -4.79 -0.56
CA VAL A 595 9.87 -4.24 0.57
C VAL A 595 8.93 -3.57 1.56
N PRO A 596 8.97 -3.94 2.86
CA PRO A 596 8.17 -3.25 3.87
C PRO A 596 8.57 -1.78 3.98
N GLY A 597 7.59 -0.92 4.17
CA GLY A 597 7.82 0.50 4.36
C GLY A 597 6.60 1.36 4.03
N PHE A 598 6.79 2.66 4.09
CA PHE A 598 5.78 3.65 3.73
C PHE A 598 6.29 4.52 2.59
N ALA A 599 5.57 4.50 1.48
CA ALA A 599 5.73 5.47 0.40
C ALA A 599 4.44 5.58 -0.40
N ASP A 600 3.97 6.80 -0.63
CA ASP A 600 2.96 7.14 -1.64
C ASP A 600 3.63 7.26 -3.01
N GLY A 601 2.86 7.22 -4.09
CA GLY A 601 3.39 7.37 -5.45
C GLY A 601 2.91 6.30 -6.40
N PHE A 602 3.59 6.16 -7.53
CA PHE A 602 3.24 5.17 -8.55
C PHE A 602 3.98 3.84 -8.32
N THR A 603 3.39 2.74 -8.77
CA THR A 603 4.09 1.45 -8.87
C THR A 603 5.29 1.58 -9.84
N PRO A 604 6.49 1.08 -9.48
CA PRO A 604 6.81 0.21 -8.34
C PRO A 604 7.31 0.93 -7.07
N ASN A 605 7.23 2.27 -7.01
CA ASN A 605 7.84 3.04 -5.92
C ASN A 605 6.99 3.08 -4.64
N ALA A 606 5.67 2.89 -4.79
CA ALA A 606 4.78 2.80 -3.63
C ALA A 606 5.15 1.61 -2.74
N ARG A 607 5.13 1.83 -1.42
CA ARG A 607 5.41 0.78 -0.43
C ARG A 607 4.28 0.63 0.56
N PHE A 608 4.08 -0.59 0.98
CA PHE A 608 3.20 -0.98 2.06
C PHE A 608 3.99 -1.71 3.15
N ASN A 609 3.40 -1.82 4.32
CA ASN A 609 3.94 -2.66 5.39
C ASN A 609 2.85 -3.59 5.91
N THR A 610 2.83 -4.81 5.41
CA THR A 610 1.82 -5.82 5.70
C THR A 610 0.40 -5.33 5.38
N PRO A 611 0.07 -5.07 4.09
CA PRO A 611 -1.29 -4.74 3.69
C PRO A 611 -2.19 -5.95 3.94
N THR A 612 -3.36 -5.75 4.58
CA THR A 612 -4.19 -6.87 5.03
C THR A 612 -5.62 -6.86 4.52
N ALA A 613 -6.23 -5.71 4.30
CA ALA A 613 -7.61 -5.63 3.84
C ALA A 613 -7.75 -4.77 2.60
N LEU A 614 -8.77 -5.10 1.82
CA LEU A 614 -9.12 -4.43 0.59
C LEU A 614 -10.60 -4.04 0.58
N ALA A 615 -10.90 -2.85 0.04
CA ALA A 615 -12.27 -2.45 -0.29
C ALA A 615 -12.28 -1.70 -1.62
N LEU A 616 -13.15 -2.11 -2.54
CA LEU A 616 -13.29 -1.45 -3.84
C LEU A 616 -14.32 -0.33 -3.74
N SER A 617 -14.02 0.85 -4.29
CA SER A 617 -15.01 1.93 -4.43
C SER A 617 -16.19 1.49 -5.30
N LEU A 618 -17.35 2.12 -5.10
CA LEU A 618 -18.58 1.74 -5.80
C LEU A 618 -18.47 1.87 -7.33
N ASP A 619 -17.71 2.86 -7.79
CA ASP A 619 -17.43 3.11 -9.20
C ASP A 619 -16.33 2.25 -9.79
N GLY A 620 -15.69 1.41 -8.95
CA GLY A 620 -14.59 0.53 -9.35
C GLY A 620 -13.26 1.22 -9.68
N ARG A 621 -13.15 2.54 -9.44
CA ARG A 621 -11.95 3.32 -9.80
C ARG A 621 -10.84 3.24 -8.77
N PHE A 622 -11.20 3.06 -7.51
CA PHE A 622 -10.27 3.09 -6.39
C PHE A 622 -10.31 1.82 -5.57
N LEU A 623 -9.13 1.36 -5.18
CA LEU A 623 -8.97 0.27 -4.24
C LEU A 623 -8.38 0.82 -2.93
N PHE A 624 -9.14 0.73 -1.84
CA PHE A 624 -8.67 1.06 -0.50
C PHE A 624 -7.93 -0.11 0.11
N VAL A 625 -6.85 0.18 0.83
CA VAL A 625 -5.94 -0.79 1.42
C VAL A 625 -5.70 -0.46 2.89
N ALA A 626 -5.92 -1.40 3.79
CA ALA A 626 -5.44 -1.31 5.16
C ALA A 626 -3.94 -1.62 5.20
N ASP A 627 -3.14 -0.58 5.35
CA ASP A 627 -1.67 -0.66 5.45
C ASP A 627 -1.28 -0.82 6.92
N THR A 628 -1.49 -2.03 7.43
CA THR A 628 -1.66 -2.37 8.85
C THR A 628 -0.49 -1.92 9.71
N ASN A 629 0.75 -2.28 9.36
CA ASN A 629 1.92 -1.93 10.17
C ASN A 629 2.40 -0.48 9.95
N ASN A 630 1.84 0.22 8.94
CA ASN A 630 2.02 1.66 8.77
C ASN A 630 0.95 2.48 9.48
N ASN A 631 -0.04 1.85 10.14
CA ASN A 631 -1.16 2.50 10.81
C ASN A 631 -1.90 3.50 9.90
N ARG A 632 -2.13 3.11 8.63
CA ARG A 632 -2.74 3.96 7.60
C ARG A 632 -3.78 3.22 6.78
N VAL A 633 -4.67 3.99 6.19
CA VAL A 633 -5.51 3.53 5.08
C VAL A 633 -5.01 4.21 3.81
N ARG A 634 -4.69 3.39 2.81
CA ARG A 634 -4.17 3.85 1.52
C ARG A 634 -5.23 3.66 0.43
N ARG A 635 -5.08 4.39 -0.66
CA ARG A 635 -5.96 4.29 -1.83
C ARG A 635 -5.10 4.14 -3.09
N ILE A 636 -5.44 3.17 -3.91
CA ILE A 636 -4.83 2.94 -5.22
C ILE A 636 -5.85 3.39 -6.28
N GLU A 637 -5.45 4.28 -7.15
CA GLU A 637 -6.19 4.58 -8.38
C GLU A 637 -5.87 3.49 -9.41
N LEU A 638 -6.85 2.65 -9.73
CA LEU A 638 -6.61 1.43 -10.50
C LEU A 638 -6.21 1.69 -11.96
N ALA A 639 -6.62 2.84 -12.52
CA ALA A 639 -6.27 3.23 -13.88
C ALA A 639 -4.79 3.63 -14.03
N THR A 640 -4.21 4.25 -12.99
CA THR A 640 -2.85 4.83 -13.03
C THR A 640 -1.85 4.06 -12.19
N GLY A 641 -2.30 3.24 -11.24
CA GLY A 641 -1.47 2.59 -10.24
C GLY A 641 -0.95 3.56 -9.16
N ARG A 642 -1.50 4.78 -9.08
CA ARG A 642 -1.11 5.77 -8.07
C ARG A 642 -1.64 5.39 -6.70
N VAL A 643 -0.75 5.34 -5.71
CA VAL A 643 -1.07 5.09 -4.29
C VAL A 643 -1.01 6.40 -3.53
N THR A 644 -2.03 6.67 -2.72
CA THR A 644 -2.11 7.84 -1.84
C THR A 644 -2.61 7.44 -0.47
N THR A 645 -2.14 8.12 0.58
CA THR A 645 -2.70 7.99 1.93
C THR A 645 -4.03 8.72 2.01
N VAL A 646 -5.07 8.08 2.53
CA VAL A 646 -6.40 8.71 2.72
C VAL A 646 -6.75 8.91 4.19
N ALA A 647 -6.15 8.14 5.10
CA ALA A 647 -6.31 8.34 6.53
C ALA A 647 -5.16 7.71 7.32
N GLY A 648 -4.87 8.28 8.48
CA GLY A 648 -3.86 7.83 9.43
C GLY A 648 -2.57 8.63 9.34
N SER A 649 -2.13 9.19 10.46
CA SER A 649 -0.85 9.90 10.58
C SER A 649 0.36 8.95 10.56
N GLY A 650 0.13 7.64 10.75
CA GLY A 650 1.16 6.61 10.91
C GLY A 650 1.57 6.35 12.35
N LEU A 651 1.17 7.19 13.27
CA LEU A 651 1.33 6.94 14.70
C LEU A 651 0.28 5.93 15.17
N GLY A 652 0.70 5.01 16.03
CA GLY A 652 -0.22 4.10 16.72
C GLY A 652 -1.09 4.88 17.72
N GLY A 653 -2.40 4.73 17.64
CA GLY A 653 -3.33 5.43 18.52
C GLY A 653 -4.79 5.24 18.13
N THR A 654 -5.69 5.91 18.83
CA THR A 654 -7.13 5.84 18.60
C THR A 654 -7.78 7.23 18.53
N THR A 655 -7.00 8.25 18.16
CA THR A 655 -7.48 9.63 18.06
C THR A 655 -8.38 9.78 16.84
N ASP A 656 -9.57 10.33 17.06
CA ASP A 656 -10.49 10.77 16.02
C ASP A 656 -10.09 12.17 15.52
N GLY A 657 -10.58 12.57 14.35
CA GLY A 657 -10.34 13.90 13.76
C GLY A 657 -10.11 13.86 12.26
N PRO A 658 -9.48 14.91 11.68
CA PRO A 658 -9.14 14.96 10.26
C PRO A 658 -8.37 13.71 9.84
N ALA A 659 -8.69 13.19 8.66
CA ALA A 659 -8.23 11.86 8.24
C ALA A 659 -6.71 11.68 8.31
N ILE A 660 -5.94 12.70 7.92
CA ILE A 660 -4.46 12.65 7.92
C ILE A 660 -3.85 12.81 9.33
N GLU A 661 -4.59 13.36 10.29
CA GLU A 661 -4.15 13.57 11.68
C GLU A 661 -4.62 12.43 12.60
N ALA A 662 -5.70 11.77 12.23
CA ALA A 662 -6.24 10.63 12.96
C ALA A 662 -5.18 9.55 13.15
N THR A 663 -5.26 8.85 14.28
CA THR A 663 -4.36 7.74 14.56
C THR A 663 -5.12 6.42 14.53
N PHE A 664 -4.46 5.37 14.05
CA PHE A 664 -4.97 4.00 14.06
C PHE A 664 -4.01 3.08 14.82
N PHE A 665 -4.57 2.04 15.47
CA PHE A 665 -3.81 0.93 15.97
C PHE A 665 -4.02 -0.32 15.11
N GLN A 666 -3.17 -0.50 14.09
CA GLN A 666 -3.19 -1.63 13.18
C GLN A 666 -4.56 -1.80 12.50
N PRO A 667 -4.93 -0.90 11.57
CA PRO A 667 -6.15 -1.06 10.77
C PRO A 667 -6.03 -2.35 9.96
N ILE A 668 -7.05 -3.22 10.01
CA ILE A 668 -6.94 -4.57 9.46
C ILE A 668 -8.14 -5.01 8.63
N GLY A 669 -9.32 -4.46 8.81
CA GLY A 669 -10.51 -4.75 8.02
C GLY A 669 -11.08 -3.48 7.41
N LEU A 670 -11.62 -3.59 6.20
CA LEU A 670 -12.23 -2.49 5.48
C LEU A 670 -13.58 -2.90 4.91
N ALA A 671 -14.56 -1.99 4.96
CA ALA A 671 -15.81 -2.12 4.24
C ALA A 671 -16.31 -0.72 3.83
N ILE A 672 -16.98 -0.61 2.69
CA ILE A 672 -17.50 0.66 2.18
C ILE A 672 -19.00 0.57 1.93
N ASP A 673 -19.77 1.58 2.35
CA ASP A 673 -21.22 1.66 2.15
C ASP A 673 -21.59 2.36 0.82
N LEU A 674 -22.91 2.57 0.63
CA LEU A 674 -23.43 3.23 -0.58
C LEU A 674 -23.15 4.74 -0.62
N ASP A 675 -22.90 5.36 0.50
CA ASP A 675 -22.59 6.79 0.63
C ASP A 675 -21.09 7.06 0.50
N GLY A 676 -20.28 6.00 0.29
CA GLY A 676 -18.83 6.10 0.17
C GLY A 676 -18.10 6.19 1.51
N ILE A 677 -18.79 5.94 2.62
CA ILE A 677 -18.20 5.91 3.95
C ILE A 677 -17.42 4.62 4.12
N LEU A 678 -16.18 4.74 4.58
CA LEU A 678 -15.31 3.61 4.82
C LEU A 678 -15.29 3.25 6.31
N TYR A 679 -15.58 1.98 6.60
CA TYR A 679 -15.51 1.40 7.95
C TYR A 679 -14.21 0.62 8.09
N ILE A 680 -13.52 0.82 9.22
CA ILE A 680 -12.17 0.30 9.47
C ILE A 680 -12.17 -0.41 10.81
N SER A 681 -11.75 -1.68 10.85
CA SER A 681 -11.51 -2.38 12.13
C SER A 681 -10.06 -2.24 12.55
N GLU A 682 -9.82 -2.07 13.86
CA GLU A 682 -8.50 -1.97 14.48
C GLU A 682 -8.25 -3.15 15.41
N VAL A 683 -7.21 -3.95 15.11
CA VAL A 683 -6.88 -5.13 15.91
C VAL A 683 -6.45 -4.77 17.32
N THR A 684 -5.50 -3.86 17.46
CA THR A 684 -4.95 -3.45 18.75
C THR A 684 -5.80 -2.36 19.39
N GLY A 685 -6.43 -1.51 18.57
CA GLY A 685 -7.36 -0.47 19.04
C GLY A 685 -8.70 -1.01 19.56
N ASN A 686 -9.08 -2.25 19.21
CA ASN A 686 -10.33 -2.90 19.57
C ASN A 686 -11.57 -2.03 19.27
N ARG A 687 -11.54 -1.35 18.12
CA ARG A 687 -12.56 -0.38 17.68
C ARG A 687 -12.95 -0.62 16.22
N ILE A 688 -14.12 -0.14 15.90
CA ILE A 688 -14.58 0.08 14.52
C ILE A 688 -14.61 1.57 14.30
N ARG A 689 -13.84 2.04 13.32
CA ARG A 689 -13.73 3.45 12.95
C ARG A 689 -14.51 3.71 11.67
N ARG A 690 -14.89 4.94 11.45
CA ARG A 690 -15.62 5.44 10.29
C ARG A 690 -14.85 6.60 9.69
N LEU A 691 -14.50 6.51 8.41
CA LEU A 691 -13.97 7.61 7.61
C LEU A 691 -15.10 8.10 6.70
N ASP A 692 -15.54 9.32 6.88
CA ASP A 692 -16.57 9.93 6.06
C ASP A 692 -16.01 10.59 4.79
N THR A 693 -16.90 10.99 3.91
CA THR A 693 -16.55 11.64 2.64
C THR A 693 -16.04 13.08 2.81
N SER A 694 -16.21 13.67 3.99
CA SER A 694 -15.63 14.96 4.35
C SER A 694 -14.18 14.85 4.83
N GLY A 695 -13.67 13.63 4.94
CA GLY A 695 -12.30 13.37 5.39
C GLY A 695 -12.13 13.38 6.90
N ASN A 696 -13.15 13.00 7.67
CA ASN A 696 -13.04 12.86 9.12
C ASN A 696 -13.11 11.40 9.54
N VAL A 697 -12.22 11.00 10.45
CA VAL A 697 -12.25 9.71 11.13
C VAL A 697 -12.93 9.85 12.48
N THR A 698 -13.88 8.96 12.76
CA THR A 698 -14.60 8.88 14.03
C THR A 698 -14.70 7.45 14.51
N THR A 699 -14.76 7.26 15.82
CA THR A 699 -15.00 5.95 16.42
C THR A 699 -16.51 5.64 16.36
N LEU A 700 -16.88 4.59 15.62
CA LEU A 700 -18.26 4.12 15.50
C LEU A 700 -18.65 3.23 16.67
N ALA A 701 -17.82 2.27 17.02
CA ALA A 701 -18.08 1.31 18.07
C ALA A 701 -16.80 0.75 18.68
N GLY A 702 -16.91 0.22 19.91
CA GLY A 702 -15.77 -0.33 20.64
C GLY A 702 -15.14 0.71 21.58
N GLY A 703 -14.15 0.29 22.33
CA GLY A 703 -13.45 1.12 23.32
C GLY A 703 -12.52 0.28 24.16
N ASP A 704 -11.95 0.90 25.18
CA ASP A 704 -10.95 0.25 26.04
C ASP A 704 -11.56 -0.89 26.85
N GLY A 705 -10.83 -1.97 26.97
CA GLY A 705 -11.19 -3.18 27.67
C GLY A 705 -11.58 -4.34 26.75
N LEU A 706 -11.18 -5.55 27.15
CA LEU A 706 -11.33 -6.77 26.37
C LEU A 706 -12.51 -7.65 26.82
N ARG A 707 -13.35 -7.15 27.73
CA ARG A 707 -14.52 -7.91 28.17
C ARG A 707 -15.59 -7.89 27.07
N PHE A 708 -16.08 -9.06 26.73
CA PHE A 708 -17.19 -9.18 25.80
C PHE A 708 -18.42 -8.38 26.29
N LYS A 709 -18.89 -7.42 25.49
CA LYS A 709 -20.09 -6.63 25.78
C LYS A 709 -20.78 -6.26 24.47
N ASP A 710 -22.08 -6.57 24.38
CA ASP A 710 -23.03 -6.02 23.41
C ASP A 710 -23.64 -4.71 23.97
N GLY A 711 -24.31 -3.95 23.15
CA GLY A 711 -25.03 -2.72 23.54
C GLY A 711 -24.69 -1.53 22.65
N ALA A 712 -24.84 -0.35 23.20
CA ALA A 712 -24.54 0.90 22.50
C ALA A 712 -23.09 0.94 22.00
N GLY A 713 -22.87 1.55 20.85
CA GLY A 713 -21.60 1.45 20.11
C GLY A 713 -20.34 1.65 20.93
N LEU A 714 -20.18 2.77 21.65
CA LEU A 714 -18.99 3.02 22.50
C LEU A 714 -18.97 2.20 23.78
N GLU A 715 -20.09 1.62 24.19
CA GLU A 715 -20.15 0.72 25.34
C GLU A 715 -19.82 -0.72 24.97
N ALA A 716 -20.04 -1.10 23.72
CA ALA A 716 -19.68 -2.41 23.21
C ALA A 716 -18.16 -2.63 23.31
N ARG A 717 -17.76 -3.87 23.45
CA ARG A 717 -16.34 -4.23 23.50
C ARG A 717 -16.06 -5.32 22.49
N PHE A 718 -14.98 -5.10 21.76
CA PHE A 718 -14.39 -6.06 20.81
C PHE A 718 -13.06 -6.57 21.36
N ASN A 719 -12.60 -7.69 20.80
CA ASN A 719 -11.27 -8.21 21.03
C ASN A 719 -10.64 -8.64 19.70
N SER A 720 -9.73 -7.83 19.21
CA SER A 720 -9.08 -8.02 17.90
C SER A 720 -10.11 -8.17 16.76
N PRO A 721 -11.03 -7.20 16.54
CA PRO A 721 -11.96 -7.25 15.41
C PRO A 721 -11.20 -7.16 14.10
N ARG A 722 -11.54 -8.03 13.12
CA ARG A 722 -10.81 -8.13 11.85
C ARG A 722 -11.70 -7.92 10.64
N GLY A 723 -12.29 -8.96 10.10
CA GLY A 723 -13.10 -8.89 8.88
C GLY A 723 -14.34 -8.03 9.06
N LEU A 724 -14.59 -7.17 8.07
CA LEU A 724 -15.78 -6.34 7.96
C LEU A 724 -16.48 -6.63 6.64
N ILE A 725 -17.80 -6.77 6.65
CA ILE A 725 -18.64 -6.72 5.45
C ILE A 725 -19.92 -5.94 5.73
N ILE A 726 -20.50 -5.37 4.68
CA ILE A 726 -21.74 -4.60 4.76
C ILE A 726 -22.83 -5.26 3.92
N ASP A 727 -23.98 -5.53 4.54
CA ASP A 727 -25.24 -5.67 3.81
C ASP A 727 -25.74 -4.25 3.50
N ARG A 728 -25.43 -3.80 2.30
CA ARG A 728 -25.76 -2.43 1.85
C ARG A 728 -27.26 -2.17 1.74
N GLN A 729 -28.07 -3.22 1.57
CA GLN A 729 -29.53 -3.07 1.47
C GLN A 729 -30.18 -2.85 2.83
N ARG A 730 -29.61 -3.45 3.87
CA ARG A 730 -30.13 -3.38 5.23
C ARG A 730 -29.39 -2.36 6.12
N GLY A 731 -28.31 -1.74 5.61
CA GLY A 731 -27.46 -0.88 6.43
C GLY A 731 -26.81 -1.63 7.61
N MET A 732 -26.47 -2.91 7.43
CA MET A 732 -25.94 -3.75 8.50
C MET A 732 -24.46 -4.05 8.25
N LEU A 733 -23.62 -3.64 9.19
CA LEU A 733 -22.21 -4.01 9.21
C LEU A 733 -22.00 -5.27 10.05
N PHE A 734 -21.34 -6.26 9.49
CA PHE A 734 -20.92 -7.48 10.19
C PHE A 734 -19.44 -7.40 10.53
N VAL A 735 -19.09 -7.81 11.75
CA VAL A 735 -17.75 -7.75 12.32
C VAL A 735 -17.31 -9.14 12.78
N ALA A 736 -16.18 -9.63 12.28
CA ALA A 736 -15.52 -10.80 12.84
C ALA A 736 -14.76 -10.39 14.12
N ASP A 737 -15.34 -10.62 15.27
CA ASP A 737 -14.78 -10.35 16.60
C ASP A 737 -13.90 -11.53 17.01
N THR A 738 -12.68 -11.54 16.47
CA THR A 738 -11.82 -12.70 16.30
C THR A 738 -11.47 -13.41 17.61
N GLU A 739 -11.02 -12.67 18.63
CA GLU A 739 -10.62 -13.27 19.91
C GLU A 739 -11.80 -13.41 20.90
N HIS A 740 -12.96 -12.86 20.55
CA HIS A 740 -14.22 -13.18 21.21
C HIS A 740 -14.94 -14.36 20.55
N PHE A 741 -14.40 -14.92 19.46
CA PHE A 741 -14.92 -16.09 18.76
C PHE A 741 -16.37 -15.89 18.29
N ALA A 742 -16.70 -14.69 17.85
CA ALA A 742 -18.07 -14.28 17.52
C ALA A 742 -18.15 -13.48 16.22
N ILE A 743 -19.31 -13.53 15.60
CA ILE A 743 -19.71 -12.58 14.55
C ILE A 743 -20.70 -11.61 15.15
N ARG A 744 -20.35 -10.32 15.10
CA ARG A 744 -21.14 -9.21 15.65
C ARG A 744 -21.79 -8.43 14.51
N THR A 745 -22.88 -7.74 14.83
CA THR A 745 -23.60 -6.84 13.93
C THR A 745 -23.60 -5.43 14.48
N ILE A 746 -23.54 -4.45 13.60
CA ILE A 746 -23.75 -3.03 13.90
C ILE A 746 -24.80 -2.54 12.92
N GLN A 747 -25.94 -2.07 13.42
CA GLN A 747 -26.91 -1.37 12.59
C GLN A 747 -26.35 0.02 12.30
N LEU A 748 -26.13 0.32 11.03
CA LEU A 748 -25.65 1.62 10.59
C LEU A 748 -26.78 2.65 10.60
N PRO A 749 -26.48 3.95 10.82
CA PRO A 749 -27.46 5.01 10.87
C PRO A 749 -28.21 5.19 9.56
#